data_5d6147744532682b5026cd52499b9515
#
_entry.id   5d6147744532682b5026cd52499b9515
#
_cell.length_a   1.000
_cell.length_b   1.000
_cell.length_c   1.000
_cell.angle_alpha   90.00
_cell.angle_beta   90.00
_cell.angle_gamma   90.00
#
_symmetry.space_group_name_H-M   'P 1'
#
loop_
_entity.id
_entity.type
_entity.pdbx_description
1 polymer ?
#
loop_
_entity_poly.entity_id
_entity_poly.type
_entity_poly.pdbx_seq_one_letter_code
_entity_poly.pdbx_strand_id
1 'polypeptide(L)'
;QFILPEGYEINLFASEVDFSITNPVKITFDPKGRLWVADMASYPQYLPGAQPNDKIIVLEDSNGDGVADKETIFADSLYMPTSMELGNGGVYVSQPPNIVLLKDADGDGKADQKEIILHGFGTEDVHHSIDTYTWGPDGALYWHTGTFLHSQVETPYGPQRGDYGVTWRFEPNTQKLEPYVSYPYANPWGNVFTRNGTQIISDVSTGMNYFAPPLSAASTYPVKHTGMKDFLTSAVKPKTCGTEIISSRQFPDEVQGNVLFNTFIGFQGIKQHRIHEDGSGITAHETEPLLQSTDPNFRPVDLRFGPDGALYIVDWYNPIINHGERALRDPLRDHTHGRIWRLTYKHKKLLTVVDLTKLSIEQLLDQLKVYEDRHRYTTRTQLRQLPAETVVPALEKWIATLDVNDKNYEQNRLEGLWVYQQFNRPNEKLLNELLKSKDEHIRTAATRVLFYWRDAIKDAEAKLIHLSQDSSAKVRLQAIISLSHYNTEDALNALLETTTLPVDYYIDYALKESFRHLKPVWMAMFKKDKNFLADDPKKAAYMLGSLSNEKELQVPGFITDDPAWPKYGYKVLTENDYNQLKDAIAVTTFRKKLHTPAEETKPVEISIPGKTVIRLTAVPARMAFDKTSITITAGSEIALLFENTDGMPHNVVIIKPGSSEKVGHAAEAMAAQKDGYEKSFVPKISEVLFATPLVNSGKNFRLDFTAPDKPGDYPFICSFPGHWQTMKGVIKVVK
;
A
#
# COMPACT_ATOMS: atom_id res chain seq x y z
N GLN A 1 -4.69 8.99 29.46
CA GLN A 1 -4.93 8.01 28.42
C GLN A 1 -3.90 8.11 27.26
N PHE A 2 -3.48 9.35 26.90
CA PHE A 2 -2.51 9.58 25.82
C PHE A 2 -1.17 10.06 26.34
N ILE A 3 -0.10 9.60 25.68
CA ILE A 3 1.27 10.07 25.83
C ILE A 3 1.61 10.82 24.56
N LEU A 4 1.97 12.09 24.70
CA LEU A 4 2.26 13.04 23.62
C LEU A 4 3.67 13.62 23.80
N PRO A 5 4.36 14.01 22.73
CA PRO A 5 5.54 14.84 22.81
C PRO A 5 5.24 16.21 23.44
N GLU A 6 6.28 16.88 23.95
CA GLU A 6 6.12 18.20 24.55
C GLU A 6 5.50 19.21 23.57
N GLY A 7 4.56 20.00 24.06
CA GLY A 7 3.89 21.05 23.28
C GLY A 7 2.66 20.58 22.50
N TYR A 8 2.42 19.29 22.39
CA TYR A 8 1.19 18.79 21.77
C TYR A 8 0.07 18.65 22.80
N GLU A 9 -1.15 18.80 22.32
CA GLU A 9 -2.36 18.55 23.08
C GLU A 9 -3.42 17.90 22.21
N ILE A 10 -4.28 17.09 22.84
CA ILE A 10 -5.34 16.34 22.14
C ILE A 10 -6.67 16.60 22.87
N ASN A 11 -7.72 16.85 22.11
CA ASN A 11 -9.08 16.91 22.61
C ASN A 11 -9.99 15.94 21.85
N LEU A 12 -11.10 15.58 22.47
CA LEU A 12 -12.16 14.82 21.82
C LEU A 12 -12.95 15.80 20.92
N PHE A 13 -12.96 15.54 19.61
CA PHE A 13 -13.71 16.34 18.65
C PHE A 13 -15.16 15.89 18.55
N ALA A 14 -15.39 14.58 18.52
CA ALA A 14 -16.72 13.99 18.48
C ALA A 14 -16.70 12.56 19.01
N SER A 15 -17.80 12.10 19.59
CA SER A 15 -17.97 10.74 20.07
C SER A 15 -19.40 10.23 19.97
N GLU A 16 -19.56 8.95 20.24
CA GLU A 16 -20.85 8.26 20.37
C GLU A 16 -21.77 8.83 21.45
N VAL A 17 -21.24 9.64 22.37
CA VAL A 17 -22.03 10.22 23.46
C VAL A 17 -22.96 11.31 22.94
N ASP A 18 -22.48 12.11 22.00
CA ASP A 18 -23.16 13.29 21.50
C ASP A 18 -23.67 13.12 20.06
N PHE A 19 -23.12 12.16 19.31
CA PHE A 19 -23.36 11.97 17.87
C PHE A 19 -23.62 10.51 17.52
N SER A 20 -24.14 10.28 16.31
CA SER A 20 -24.46 8.94 15.78
C SER A 20 -23.23 8.18 15.26
N ILE A 21 -22.06 8.38 15.85
CA ILE A 21 -20.80 7.77 15.45
C ILE A 21 -20.64 6.39 16.08
N THR A 22 -20.46 5.36 15.26
CA THR A 22 -20.25 3.98 15.74
C THR A 22 -19.28 3.24 14.82
N ASN A 23 -18.08 2.94 15.31
CA ASN A 23 -17.03 2.31 14.51
C ASN A 23 -16.67 3.12 13.23
N PRO A 24 -16.26 4.38 13.34
CA PRO A 24 -15.85 5.19 12.20
C PRO A 24 -14.59 4.62 11.57
N VAL A 25 -14.50 4.64 10.25
CA VAL A 25 -13.38 4.01 9.51
C VAL A 25 -12.64 4.97 8.59
N LYS A 26 -13.27 6.05 8.14
CA LYS A 26 -12.68 7.01 7.20
C LYS A 26 -13.17 8.41 7.44
N ILE A 27 -12.27 9.39 7.25
CA ILE A 27 -12.62 10.83 7.30
C ILE A 27 -12.11 11.59 6.09
N THR A 28 -12.81 12.66 5.74
CA THR A 28 -12.37 13.67 4.78
C THR A 28 -12.97 15.02 5.13
N PHE A 29 -12.43 16.11 4.58
CA PHE A 29 -12.97 17.45 4.75
C PHE A 29 -13.54 17.97 3.44
N ASP A 30 -14.70 18.61 3.52
CA ASP A 30 -15.30 19.28 2.38
C ASP A 30 -14.74 20.70 2.16
N PRO A 31 -15.06 21.33 1.00
CA PRO A 31 -14.61 22.68 0.70
C PRO A 31 -15.12 23.76 1.67
N LYS A 32 -16.13 23.47 2.51
CA LYS A 32 -16.63 24.38 3.57
C LYS A 32 -15.86 24.19 4.89
N GLY A 33 -15.02 23.15 4.99
CA GLY A 33 -14.27 22.82 6.19
C GLY A 33 -14.98 21.85 7.15
N ARG A 34 -16.10 21.24 6.75
CA ARG A 34 -16.83 20.27 7.55
C ARG A 34 -16.19 18.90 7.47
N LEU A 35 -16.21 18.16 8.57
CA LEU A 35 -15.68 16.79 8.63
C LEU A 35 -16.74 15.79 8.18
N TRP A 36 -16.39 14.97 7.21
CA TRP A 36 -17.19 13.84 6.74
C TRP A 36 -16.62 12.54 7.30
N VAL A 37 -17.49 11.66 7.77
CA VAL A 37 -17.14 10.40 8.45
C VAL A 37 -17.88 9.24 7.78
N ALA A 38 -17.16 8.21 7.35
CA ALA A 38 -17.76 6.91 7.03
C ALA A 38 -17.84 6.10 8.32
N ASP A 39 -19.04 5.70 8.68
CA ASP A 39 -19.36 4.98 9.89
C ASP A 39 -19.83 3.57 9.54
N MET A 40 -19.24 2.54 10.21
CA MET A 40 -19.41 1.15 9.82
C MET A 40 -19.76 0.27 11.03
N ALA A 41 -20.93 0.56 11.63
CA ALA A 41 -21.46 -0.15 12.80
C ALA A 41 -21.67 -1.66 12.56
N SER A 42 -21.84 -2.08 11.28
CA SER A 42 -22.07 -3.47 10.90
C SER A 42 -20.81 -4.33 10.82
N TYR A 43 -19.60 -3.74 10.95
CA TYR A 43 -18.36 -4.52 10.86
C TYR A 43 -18.32 -5.70 11.84
N PRO A 44 -17.86 -6.91 11.46
CA PRO A 44 -17.27 -7.26 10.17
C PRO A 44 -18.27 -7.68 9.09
N GLN A 45 -19.49 -7.94 9.42
CA GLN A 45 -20.56 -8.32 8.49
C GLN A 45 -21.94 -8.11 9.11
N TYR A 46 -22.94 -7.85 8.27
CA TYR A 46 -24.33 -7.95 8.68
C TYR A 46 -24.71 -9.36 9.15
N LEU A 47 -25.56 -9.44 10.16
CA LEU A 47 -26.18 -10.68 10.50
C LEU A 47 -27.30 -11.02 9.51
N PRO A 48 -27.56 -12.30 9.20
CA PRO A 48 -28.65 -12.68 8.33
C PRO A 48 -29.99 -12.09 8.85
N GLY A 49 -30.69 -11.36 7.97
CA GLY A 49 -31.95 -10.68 8.29
C GLY A 49 -31.82 -9.31 8.95
N ALA A 50 -30.61 -8.86 9.31
CA ALA A 50 -30.40 -7.49 9.75
C ALA A 50 -30.51 -6.51 8.57
N GLN A 51 -31.03 -5.31 8.85
CA GLN A 51 -31.02 -4.23 7.87
C GLN A 51 -29.68 -3.51 7.89
N PRO A 52 -29.16 -3.07 6.74
CA PRO A 52 -28.01 -2.18 6.67
C PRO A 52 -28.28 -0.89 7.47
N ASN A 53 -27.31 -0.43 8.26
CA ASN A 53 -27.40 0.80 9.02
C ASN A 53 -26.11 1.61 9.09
N ASP A 54 -25.13 1.25 8.28
CA ASP A 54 -23.91 2.04 8.13
C ASP A 54 -24.22 3.38 7.47
N LYS A 55 -23.40 4.41 7.74
CA LYS A 55 -23.75 5.79 7.44
C LYS A 55 -22.57 6.58 6.86
N ILE A 56 -22.92 7.69 6.22
CA ILE A 56 -22.02 8.83 6.00
C ILE A 56 -22.57 10.00 6.84
N ILE A 57 -21.72 10.49 7.72
CA ILE A 57 -22.07 11.54 8.71
C ILE A 57 -21.24 12.79 8.39
N VAL A 58 -21.85 13.95 8.52
CA VAL A 58 -21.17 15.26 8.42
C VAL A 58 -21.21 15.93 9.77
N LEU A 59 -20.04 16.29 10.29
CA LEU A 59 -19.85 16.99 11.56
C LEU A 59 -19.34 18.40 11.32
N GLU A 60 -19.87 19.35 12.09
CA GLU A 60 -19.49 20.75 12.04
C GLU A 60 -19.08 21.23 13.44
N ASP A 61 -18.00 22.00 13.52
CA ASP A 61 -17.63 22.85 14.65
C ASP A 61 -17.98 24.27 14.22
N SER A 62 -19.22 24.70 14.53
CA SER A 62 -19.77 25.97 14.04
C SER A 62 -19.32 27.18 14.87
N ASN A 63 -18.87 26.93 16.10
CA ASN A 63 -18.42 27.96 17.04
C ASN A 63 -16.87 28.12 17.06
N GLY A 64 -16.12 27.15 16.46
CA GLY A 64 -14.68 27.21 16.33
C GLY A 64 -13.90 26.85 17.60
N ASP A 65 -14.50 26.09 18.52
CA ASP A 65 -13.85 25.71 19.79
C ASP A 65 -13.05 24.41 19.71
N GLY A 66 -13.10 23.72 18.57
CA GLY A 66 -12.41 22.45 18.31
C GLY A 66 -13.18 21.22 18.75
N VAL A 67 -14.49 21.36 19.00
CA VAL A 67 -15.44 20.28 19.29
C VAL A 67 -16.63 20.41 18.33
N ALA A 68 -17.08 19.30 17.77
CA ALA A 68 -18.26 19.31 16.92
C ALA A 68 -19.51 19.69 17.72
N ASP A 69 -20.38 20.52 17.14
CA ASP A 69 -21.63 20.95 17.75
C ASP A 69 -22.85 20.67 16.88
N LYS A 70 -22.65 20.16 15.66
CA LYS A 70 -23.73 19.83 14.74
C LYS A 70 -23.42 18.56 13.94
N GLU A 71 -24.45 17.72 13.78
CA GLU A 71 -24.44 16.51 12.97
C GLU A 71 -25.47 16.59 11.85
N THR A 72 -25.09 16.06 10.68
CA THR A 72 -26.02 15.74 9.60
C THR A 72 -25.74 14.32 9.11
N ILE A 73 -26.73 13.44 9.14
CA ILE A 73 -26.65 12.13 8.50
C ILE A 73 -26.88 12.35 7.00
N PHE A 74 -25.80 12.33 6.21
CA PHE A 74 -25.86 12.55 4.77
C PHE A 74 -26.46 11.36 4.03
N ALA A 75 -26.09 10.14 4.44
CA ALA A 75 -26.66 8.90 3.89
C ALA A 75 -26.66 7.84 4.98
N ASP A 76 -27.70 7.01 5.00
CA ASP A 76 -27.82 5.85 5.87
C ASP A 76 -28.17 4.58 5.07
N SER A 77 -28.45 3.50 5.79
CA SER A 77 -28.81 2.22 5.18
C SER A 77 -27.75 1.71 4.17
N LEU A 78 -26.50 2.06 4.39
CA LEU A 78 -25.37 1.66 3.58
C LEU A 78 -24.87 0.28 4.02
N TYR A 79 -24.13 -0.37 3.11
CA TYR A 79 -23.53 -1.66 3.33
C TYR A 79 -22.01 -1.57 3.27
N MET A 80 -21.35 -1.67 4.42
CA MET A 80 -19.89 -1.73 4.53
C MET A 80 -19.16 -0.61 3.76
N PRO A 81 -19.39 0.66 4.09
CA PRO A 81 -18.69 1.79 3.45
C PRO A 81 -17.24 1.89 3.96
N THR A 82 -16.41 0.94 3.54
CA THR A 82 -15.00 0.85 3.95
C THR A 82 -14.17 2.08 3.60
N SER A 83 -14.62 2.87 2.62
CA SER A 83 -14.01 4.15 2.27
C SER A 83 -15.00 5.09 1.60
N MET A 84 -14.68 6.38 1.68
CA MET A 84 -15.35 7.46 0.97
C MET A 84 -14.38 8.56 0.55
N GLU A 85 -14.73 9.33 -0.49
CA GLU A 85 -14.02 10.56 -0.85
C GLU A 85 -14.94 11.50 -1.65
N LEU A 86 -14.82 12.81 -1.39
CA LEU A 86 -15.62 13.84 -2.01
C LEU A 86 -15.14 14.15 -3.43
N GLY A 87 -16.07 14.37 -4.36
CA GLY A 87 -15.75 14.75 -5.73
C GLY A 87 -16.95 14.67 -6.68
N ASN A 88 -16.84 15.30 -7.82
CA ASN A 88 -17.85 15.28 -8.89
C ASN A 88 -19.27 15.61 -8.44
N GLY A 89 -19.39 16.55 -7.51
CA GLY A 89 -20.70 17.02 -6.98
C GLY A 89 -21.35 16.10 -5.96
N GLY A 90 -20.62 15.15 -5.38
CA GLY A 90 -21.12 14.21 -4.40
C GLY A 90 -20.01 13.56 -3.58
N VAL A 91 -20.29 12.37 -3.07
CA VAL A 91 -19.33 11.52 -2.37
C VAL A 91 -19.26 10.13 -3.00
N TYR A 92 -18.05 9.71 -3.37
CA TYR A 92 -17.78 8.34 -3.77
C TYR A 92 -17.75 7.47 -2.52
N VAL A 93 -18.51 6.39 -2.52
CA VAL A 93 -18.63 5.47 -1.37
C VAL A 93 -18.43 4.03 -1.84
N SER A 94 -17.63 3.28 -1.08
CA SER A 94 -17.53 1.84 -1.25
C SER A 94 -18.83 1.16 -0.85
N GLN A 95 -19.39 0.40 -1.75
CA GLN A 95 -20.60 -0.43 -1.55
C GLN A 95 -20.39 -1.76 -2.24
N PRO A 96 -19.45 -2.62 -1.77
CA PRO A 96 -19.08 -3.84 -2.48
C PRO A 96 -20.29 -4.64 -2.96
N PRO A 97 -20.34 -5.10 -4.23
CA PRO A 97 -19.31 -5.04 -5.27
C PRO A 97 -19.21 -3.74 -6.05
N ASN A 98 -19.83 -2.65 -5.59
CA ASN A 98 -19.95 -1.38 -6.30
C ASN A 98 -19.09 -0.28 -5.69
N ILE A 99 -18.73 0.68 -6.52
CA ILE A 99 -18.42 2.05 -6.14
C ILE A 99 -19.60 2.91 -6.56
N VAL A 100 -20.18 3.63 -5.61
CA VAL A 100 -21.33 4.52 -5.87
C VAL A 100 -20.95 5.97 -5.67
N LEU A 101 -21.61 6.87 -6.39
CA LEU A 101 -21.60 8.31 -6.15
C LEU A 101 -22.95 8.72 -5.58
N LEU A 102 -22.94 9.22 -4.36
CA LEU A 102 -24.12 9.75 -3.68
C LEU A 102 -24.14 11.27 -3.81
N LYS A 103 -25.27 11.84 -4.17
CA LYS A 103 -25.45 13.29 -4.36
C LYS A 103 -26.66 13.79 -3.59
N ASP A 104 -26.55 15.02 -3.13
CA ASP A 104 -27.62 15.85 -2.59
C ASP A 104 -28.03 16.83 -3.71
N ALA A 105 -29.08 16.50 -4.44
CA ALA A 105 -29.48 17.29 -5.59
C ALA A 105 -30.48 18.40 -5.24
N ASP A 106 -31.23 18.27 -4.14
CA ASP A 106 -32.19 19.27 -3.68
C ASP A 106 -31.60 20.24 -2.64
N GLY A 107 -30.40 19.96 -2.12
CA GLY A 107 -29.63 20.84 -1.25
C GLY A 107 -30.05 20.79 0.23
N ASP A 108 -30.75 19.73 0.66
CA ASP A 108 -31.22 19.58 2.04
C ASP A 108 -30.17 19.01 3.00
N GLY A 109 -28.99 18.62 2.45
CA GLY A 109 -27.86 18.03 3.19
C GLY A 109 -27.91 16.52 3.28
N LYS A 110 -28.81 15.86 2.55
CA LYS A 110 -28.95 14.40 2.48
C LYS A 110 -28.81 13.90 1.04
N ALA A 111 -28.33 12.67 0.91
CA ALA A 111 -28.24 12.03 -0.39
C ALA A 111 -29.62 11.60 -0.89
N ASP A 112 -30.06 12.16 -2.00
CA ASP A 112 -31.30 11.81 -2.69
C ASP A 112 -31.05 11.11 -4.04
N GLN A 113 -29.79 11.12 -4.53
CA GLN A 113 -29.39 10.44 -5.74
C GLN A 113 -28.24 9.47 -5.48
N LYS A 114 -28.35 8.29 -6.13
CA LYS A 114 -27.32 7.23 -6.10
C LYS A 114 -27.00 6.77 -7.49
N GLU A 115 -25.77 6.91 -7.90
CA GLU A 115 -25.25 6.45 -9.19
C GLU A 115 -24.20 5.35 -8.97
N ILE A 116 -24.33 4.22 -9.66
CA ILE A 116 -23.30 3.18 -9.66
C ILE A 116 -22.23 3.59 -10.70
N ILE A 117 -21.04 3.90 -10.21
CA ILE A 117 -19.93 4.35 -11.07
C ILE A 117 -19.16 3.15 -11.63
N LEU A 118 -18.87 2.16 -10.78
CA LEU A 118 -18.17 0.93 -11.14
C LEU A 118 -18.83 -0.25 -10.44
N HIS A 119 -18.79 -1.42 -11.08
CA HIS A 119 -19.36 -2.67 -10.57
C HIS A 119 -18.44 -3.85 -10.89
N GLY A 120 -18.33 -4.82 -9.98
CA GLY A 120 -17.61 -6.08 -10.21
C GLY A 120 -16.35 -6.26 -9.35
N PHE A 121 -16.24 -5.53 -8.25
CA PHE A 121 -15.19 -5.79 -7.26
C PHE A 121 -15.52 -7.02 -6.41
N GLY A 122 -14.47 -7.72 -5.95
CA GLY A 122 -14.60 -8.89 -5.11
C GLY A 122 -15.30 -8.59 -3.77
N THR A 123 -16.02 -9.59 -3.26
CA THR A 123 -16.78 -9.52 -1.99
C THR A 123 -16.45 -10.68 -1.05
N GLU A 124 -15.42 -11.45 -1.36
CA GLU A 124 -15.01 -12.62 -0.60
C GLU A 124 -14.57 -12.28 0.83
N ASP A 125 -14.01 -11.09 1.00
CA ASP A 125 -13.64 -10.54 2.29
C ASP A 125 -13.83 -9.02 2.29
N VAL A 126 -14.89 -8.53 2.93
CA VAL A 126 -15.23 -7.11 2.97
C VAL A 126 -14.18 -6.24 3.68
N HIS A 127 -13.43 -6.83 4.62
CA HIS A 127 -12.35 -6.15 5.32
C HIS A 127 -11.20 -5.72 4.38
N HIS A 128 -11.00 -6.44 3.29
CA HIS A 128 -9.98 -6.17 2.28
C HIS A 128 -10.55 -5.54 1.01
N SER A 129 -11.84 -5.21 1.01
CA SER A 129 -12.54 -4.66 -0.16
C SER A 129 -12.26 -3.17 -0.30
N ILE A 130 -12.49 -2.65 -1.45
CA ILE A 130 -12.44 -1.25 -1.92
C ILE A 130 -12.19 -0.23 -0.80
N ASP A 131 -10.95 0.04 -0.44
CA ASP A 131 -10.62 0.90 0.70
C ASP A 131 -9.68 2.07 0.33
N THR A 132 -9.54 3.01 1.26
CA THR A 132 -8.56 4.11 1.24
C THR A 132 -8.59 4.96 -0.02
N TYR A 133 -9.77 5.48 -0.37
CA TYR A 133 -9.87 6.47 -1.44
C TYR A 133 -8.99 7.68 -1.19
N THR A 134 -8.26 8.07 -2.23
CA THR A 134 -7.54 9.35 -2.27
C THR A 134 -7.42 9.87 -3.70
N TRP A 135 -7.60 11.16 -3.91
CA TRP A 135 -7.32 11.78 -5.19
C TRP A 135 -5.82 11.95 -5.37
N GLY A 136 -5.30 11.47 -6.47
CA GLY A 136 -3.97 11.87 -6.90
C GLY A 136 -3.95 13.32 -7.37
N PRO A 137 -2.76 13.95 -7.43
CA PRO A 137 -2.64 15.30 -7.99
C PRO A 137 -3.07 15.37 -9.46
N ASP A 138 -3.02 14.26 -10.17
CA ASP A 138 -3.47 14.07 -11.55
C ASP A 138 -5.00 14.08 -11.73
N GLY A 139 -5.76 14.14 -10.62
CA GLY A 139 -7.22 14.14 -10.63
C GLY A 139 -7.87 12.76 -10.78
N ALA A 140 -7.09 11.68 -10.76
CA ALA A 140 -7.62 10.33 -10.68
C ALA A 140 -7.91 9.91 -9.23
N LEU A 141 -8.91 9.06 -9.03
CA LEU A 141 -9.22 8.44 -7.75
C LEU A 141 -8.44 7.13 -7.63
N TYR A 142 -7.72 6.98 -6.51
CA TYR A 142 -6.96 5.77 -6.19
C TYR A 142 -7.54 5.08 -4.98
N TRP A 143 -7.52 3.74 -4.99
CA TRP A 143 -7.92 2.90 -3.86
C TRP A 143 -7.24 1.53 -3.93
N HIS A 144 -7.45 0.74 -2.90
CA HIS A 144 -6.87 -0.60 -2.80
C HIS A 144 -7.93 -1.68 -2.73
N THR A 145 -7.52 -2.89 -3.16
CA THR A 145 -8.14 -4.16 -2.79
C THR A 145 -7.03 -5.07 -2.24
N GLY A 146 -7.34 -5.88 -1.23
CA GLY A 146 -6.37 -6.72 -0.55
C GLY A 146 -6.50 -8.21 -0.90
N THR A 147 -5.95 -9.05 -0.03
CA THR A 147 -5.95 -10.51 -0.20
C THR A 147 -7.37 -11.09 -0.26
N PHE A 148 -7.51 -12.27 -0.84
CA PHE A 148 -8.73 -13.07 -1.07
C PHE A 148 -9.68 -12.54 -2.14
N LEU A 149 -9.58 -11.29 -2.56
CA LEU A 149 -10.52 -10.68 -3.51
C LEU A 149 -10.20 -11.02 -4.95
N HIS A 150 -11.25 -11.27 -5.74
CA HIS A 150 -11.19 -11.44 -7.18
C HIS A 150 -12.13 -10.43 -7.83
N SER A 151 -11.59 -9.50 -8.58
CA SER A 151 -12.36 -8.43 -9.20
C SER A 151 -12.33 -8.55 -10.72
N GLN A 152 -13.50 -8.35 -11.35
CA GLN A 152 -13.63 -8.19 -12.80
C GLN A 152 -14.62 -7.06 -13.05
N VAL A 153 -14.11 -5.91 -13.45
CA VAL A 153 -14.87 -4.69 -13.68
C VAL A 153 -14.97 -4.42 -15.16
N GLU A 154 -16.18 -4.31 -15.67
CA GLU A 154 -16.41 -3.91 -17.08
C GLU A 154 -16.28 -2.40 -17.23
N THR A 155 -15.56 -1.97 -18.26
CA THR A 155 -15.33 -0.56 -18.57
C THR A 155 -15.50 -0.31 -20.06
N PRO A 156 -15.65 0.96 -20.50
CA PRO A 156 -15.66 1.29 -21.94
C PRO A 156 -14.39 0.86 -22.69
N TYR A 157 -13.30 0.55 -21.96
CA TYR A 157 -12.00 0.13 -22.50
C TYR A 157 -11.78 -1.38 -22.40
N GLY A 158 -12.83 -2.15 -22.10
CA GLY A 158 -12.77 -3.58 -21.86
C GLY A 158 -12.65 -3.94 -20.36
N PRO A 159 -12.74 -5.23 -20.03
CA PRO A 159 -12.76 -5.69 -18.65
C PRO A 159 -11.39 -5.51 -17.98
N GLN A 160 -11.41 -4.90 -16.79
CA GLN A 160 -10.24 -4.79 -15.92
C GLN A 160 -10.33 -5.86 -14.83
N ARG A 161 -9.22 -6.58 -14.60
CA ARG A 161 -9.16 -7.69 -13.66
C ARG A 161 -8.09 -7.47 -12.62
N GLY A 162 -8.36 -7.94 -11.42
CA GLY A 162 -7.40 -7.95 -10.33
C GLY A 162 -7.70 -9.06 -9.34
N ASP A 163 -6.65 -9.80 -8.96
CA ASP A 163 -6.71 -10.80 -7.92
C ASP A 163 -5.92 -10.30 -6.72
N TYR A 164 -6.41 -10.49 -5.50
CA TYR A 164 -5.73 -10.11 -4.28
C TYR A 164 -5.34 -8.62 -4.25
N GLY A 165 -4.10 -8.30 -3.84
CA GLY A 165 -3.64 -6.94 -3.71
C GLY A 165 -3.52 -6.19 -5.03
N VAL A 166 -4.32 -5.13 -5.18
CA VAL A 166 -4.28 -4.21 -6.32
C VAL A 166 -4.48 -2.79 -5.82
N THR A 167 -3.67 -1.87 -6.32
CA THR A 167 -4.01 -0.45 -6.28
C THR A 167 -4.68 -0.10 -7.60
N TRP A 168 -5.90 0.37 -7.52
CA TRP A 168 -6.69 0.81 -8.66
C TRP A 168 -6.52 2.31 -8.89
N ARG A 169 -6.61 2.74 -10.14
CA ARG A 169 -6.66 4.14 -10.55
C ARG A 169 -7.84 4.35 -11.49
N PHE A 170 -8.70 5.29 -11.16
CA PHE A 170 -9.88 5.64 -11.93
C PHE A 170 -9.88 7.11 -12.29
N GLU A 171 -10.06 7.41 -13.57
CA GLU A 171 -10.18 8.75 -14.09
C GLU A 171 -11.65 9.04 -14.46
N PRO A 172 -12.38 9.80 -13.66
CA PRO A 172 -13.82 9.98 -13.85
C PRO A 172 -14.21 10.62 -15.19
N ASN A 173 -13.41 11.55 -15.71
CA ASN A 173 -13.72 12.28 -16.94
C ASN A 173 -13.69 11.38 -18.19
N THR A 174 -12.84 10.36 -18.19
CA THR A 174 -12.70 9.40 -19.28
C THR A 174 -13.31 8.04 -18.96
N GLN A 175 -13.70 7.82 -17.70
CA GLN A 175 -14.15 6.54 -17.17
C GLN A 175 -13.10 5.41 -17.31
N LYS A 176 -11.83 5.79 -17.39
CA LYS A 176 -10.73 4.85 -17.50
C LYS A 176 -10.38 4.29 -16.13
N LEU A 177 -10.52 2.99 -15.96
CA LEU A 177 -10.07 2.22 -14.81
C LEU A 177 -8.80 1.45 -15.18
N GLU A 178 -7.81 1.48 -14.30
CA GLU A 178 -6.56 0.76 -14.46
C GLU A 178 -6.21 0.00 -13.16
N PRO A 179 -5.77 -1.28 -13.23
CA PRO A 179 -5.07 -1.93 -12.13
C PRO A 179 -3.64 -1.33 -12.06
N TYR A 180 -3.54 -0.14 -11.45
CA TYR A 180 -2.37 0.72 -11.47
C TYR A 180 -1.13 0.07 -10.84
N VAL A 181 -1.32 -0.67 -9.73
CA VAL A 181 -0.29 -1.52 -9.13
C VAL A 181 -0.88 -2.90 -8.90
N SER A 182 -0.27 -3.93 -9.49
CA SER A 182 -0.62 -5.34 -9.26
C SER A 182 0.46 -5.98 -8.39
N TYR A 183 0.32 -5.88 -7.05
CA TYR A 183 1.29 -6.35 -6.08
C TYR A 183 0.61 -7.26 -5.05
N PRO A 184 1.26 -8.30 -4.54
CA PRO A 184 0.66 -9.23 -3.59
C PRO A 184 0.58 -8.64 -2.17
N TYR A 185 -0.07 -7.47 -2.03
CA TYR A 185 -0.41 -6.94 -0.72
C TYR A 185 -1.28 -7.94 0.05
N ALA A 186 -1.07 -8.03 1.36
CA ALA A 186 -1.98 -8.76 2.21
C ALA A 186 -3.21 -7.91 2.56
N ASN A 187 -2.99 -6.68 3.05
CA ASN A 187 -4.05 -5.76 3.45
C ASN A 187 -3.57 -4.31 3.29
N PRO A 188 -3.53 -3.78 2.06
CA PRO A 188 -3.09 -2.41 1.83
C PRO A 188 -4.15 -1.44 2.37
N TRP A 189 -3.73 -0.46 3.19
CA TRP A 189 -4.64 0.50 3.79
C TRP A 189 -4.13 1.94 3.68
N GLY A 190 -2.85 2.20 3.88
CA GLY A 190 -2.30 3.55 3.76
C GLY A 190 -2.08 3.94 2.30
N ASN A 191 -2.52 5.16 1.93
CA ASN A 191 -2.36 5.70 0.59
C ASN A 191 -2.25 7.22 0.64
N VAL A 192 -1.07 7.77 0.40
CA VAL A 192 -0.83 9.20 0.45
C VAL A 192 0.11 9.64 -0.66
N PHE A 193 -0.05 10.86 -1.14
CA PHE A 193 0.84 11.49 -2.12
C PHE A 193 1.64 12.61 -1.45
N THR A 194 2.94 12.65 -1.71
CA THR A 194 3.80 13.76 -1.33
C THR A 194 3.45 15.02 -2.13
N ARG A 195 4.01 16.15 -1.71
CA ARG A 195 3.88 17.44 -2.41
C ARG A 195 4.22 17.35 -3.92
N ASN A 196 5.12 16.46 -4.31
CA ASN A 196 5.56 16.26 -5.68
C ASN A 196 4.85 15.10 -6.39
N GLY A 197 3.76 14.60 -5.80
CA GLY A 197 2.95 13.54 -6.39
C GLY A 197 3.57 12.14 -6.32
N THR A 198 4.55 11.92 -5.44
CA THR A 198 5.07 10.58 -5.14
C THR A 198 4.12 9.84 -4.23
N GLN A 199 3.72 8.63 -4.60
CA GLN A 199 2.81 7.80 -3.81
C GLN A 199 3.55 6.94 -2.80
N ILE A 200 2.99 6.84 -1.59
CA ILE A 200 3.39 5.93 -0.53
C ILE A 200 2.18 5.03 -0.21
N ILE A 201 2.43 3.73 -0.13
CA ILE A 201 1.42 2.72 0.18
C ILE A 201 1.86 1.93 1.40
N SER A 202 0.92 1.68 2.34
CA SER A 202 1.16 0.88 3.55
C SER A 202 0.32 -0.39 3.54
N ASP A 203 0.93 -1.53 3.90
CA ASP A 203 0.27 -2.82 4.06
C ASP A 203 0.15 -3.17 5.55
N VAL A 204 -1.07 -3.17 6.05
CA VAL A 204 -1.40 -3.40 7.47
C VAL A 204 -0.85 -4.73 7.97
N SER A 205 -1.14 -5.83 7.26
CA SER A 205 -0.85 -7.18 7.75
C SER A 205 0.63 -7.45 7.85
N THR A 206 1.41 -6.98 6.89
CA THR A 206 2.87 -7.16 6.86
C THR A 206 3.61 -6.08 7.64
N GLY A 207 2.97 -4.93 7.89
CA GLY A 207 3.61 -3.72 8.41
C GLY A 207 4.64 -3.12 7.45
N MET A 208 4.60 -3.55 6.18
CA MET A 208 5.48 -3.05 5.12
C MET A 208 4.95 -1.75 4.53
N ASN A 209 5.85 -0.86 4.18
CA ASN A 209 5.53 0.44 3.60
C ASN A 209 6.34 0.63 2.32
N TYR A 210 5.68 1.03 1.26
CA TYR A 210 6.25 1.03 -0.09
C TYR A 210 6.37 2.44 -0.66
N PHE A 211 7.57 2.74 -1.17
CA PHE A 211 7.74 3.78 -2.17
C PHE A 211 7.14 3.25 -3.48
N ALA A 212 5.93 3.70 -3.80
CA ALA A 212 5.09 3.02 -4.78
C ALA A 212 5.44 3.22 -6.25
N PRO A 213 6.15 4.30 -6.72
CA PRO A 213 6.36 4.50 -8.15
C PRO A 213 6.87 3.27 -8.91
N PRO A 214 7.89 2.50 -8.45
CA PRO A 214 8.37 1.33 -9.20
C PRO A 214 7.31 0.23 -9.36
N LEU A 215 6.35 0.15 -8.44
CA LEU A 215 5.24 -0.81 -8.50
C LEU A 215 4.22 -0.48 -9.60
N SER A 216 4.29 0.72 -10.19
CA SER A 216 3.45 1.10 -11.33
C SER A 216 4.10 0.83 -12.70
N ALA A 217 5.23 0.13 -12.75
CA ALA A 217 5.72 -0.45 -13.99
C ALA A 217 4.66 -1.37 -14.60
N ALA A 218 4.66 -1.54 -15.93
CA ALA A 218 3.63 -2.30 -16.60
C ALA A 218 3.61 -3.76 -16.14
N SER A 219 2.42 -4.28 -15.90
CA SER A 219 2.14 -5.70 -15.68
C SER A 219 0.84 -6.09 -16.36
N THR A 220 0.72 -7.35 -16.74
CA THR A 220 -0.50 -7.87 -17.38
C THR A 220 -1.10 -8.96 -16.50
N TYR A 221 -2.39 -8.82 -16.17
CA TYR A 221 -3.14 -9.84 -15.44
C TYR A 221 -2.91 -11.24 -16.05
N PRO A 222 -2.68 -12.29 -15.27
CA PRO A 222 -2.69 -12.36 -13.80
C PRO A 222 -1.31 -12.13 -13.12
N VAL A 223 -0.32 -11.61 -13.83
CA VAL A 223 1.04 -11.46 -13.33
C VAL A 223 1.10 -10.38 -12.24
N LYS A 224 1.73 -10.72 -11.12
CA LYS A 224 2.03 -9.80 -10.01
C LYS A 224 3.47 -9.31 -10.10
N HIS A 225 3.68 -8.09 -9.61
CA HIS A 225 5.02 -7.59 -9.35
C HIS A 225 5.74 -8.44 -8.30
N THR A 226 7.05 -8.49 -8.39
CA THR A 226 7.88 -9.19 -7.39
C THR A 226 7.93 -8.43 -6.06
N GLY A 227 8.39 -9.11 -5.00
CA GLY A 227 8.53 -8.49 -3.69
C GLY A 227 9.48 -7.30 -3.70
N MET A 228 9.08 -6.18 -3.11
CA MET A 228 9.86 -4.95 -2.97
C MET A 228 10.24 -4.70 -1.50
N LYS A 229 11.39 -4.06 -1.26
CA LYS A 229 11.81 -3.69 0.10
C LYS A 229 10.86 -2.66 0.72
N ASP A 230 10.76 -2.70 2.04
CA ASP A 230 10.20 -1.60 2.81
C ASP A 230 11.13 -0.39 2.75
N PHE A 231 10.57 0.82 2.63
CA PHE A 231 11.39 2.03 2.71
C PHE A 231 11.67 2.46 4.15
N LEU A 232 10.95 1.92 5.14
CA LEU A 232 11.25 2.16 6.56
C LEU A 232 12.44 1.32 7.00
N THR A 233 13.36 1.93 7.73
CA THR A 233 14.57 1.27 8.28
C THR A 233 14.37 0.73 9.69
N SER A 234 13.19 0.90 10.29
CA SER A 234 12.87 0.43 11.65
C SER A 234 12.96 -1.10 11.73
N ALA A 235 13.60 -1.61 12.79
CA ALA A 235 13.72 -3.04 13.04
C ALA A 235 12.39 -3.67 13.49
N VAL A 236 11.57 -2.90 14.20
CA VAL A 236 10.25 -3.33 14.70
C VAL A 236 9.16 -2.65 13.88
N LYS A 237 8.31 -3.46 13.28
CA LYS A 237 7.25 -3.00 12.38
C LYS A 237 5.90 -3.40 12.94
N PRO A 238 5.24 -2.51 13.71
CA PRO A 238 3.84 -2.74 14.08
C PRO A 238 2.98 -2.74 12.81
N LYS A 239 1.79 -3.30 12.90
CA LYS A 239 0.82 -3.21 11.81
C LYS A 239 0.40 -1.76 11.60
N THR A 240 0.56 -1.27 10.37
CA THR A 240 0.30 0.12 9.99
C THR A 240 -0.96 0.22 9.13
N CYS A 241 -1.76 1.26 9.31
CA CYS A 241 -2.96 1.53 8.50
C CYS A 241 -2.99 2.97 7.97
N GLY A 242 -3.88 3.82 8.42
CA GLY A 242 -3.96 5.21 7.97
C GLY A 242 -2.59 5.89 7.90
N THR A 243 -2.34 6.59 6.81
CA THR A 243 -1.05 7.22 6.50
C THR A 243 -1.27 8.68 6.12
N GLU A 244 -0.42 9.58 6.67
CA GLU A 244 -0.48 11.01 6.38
C GLU A 244 0.93 11.62 6.35
N ILE A 245 1.09 12.75 5.68
CA ILE A 245 2.35 13.51 5.67
C ILE A 245 2.11 14.83 6.39
N ILE A 246 3.01 15.18 7.31
CA ILE A 246 2.91 16.44 8.02
C ILE A 246 3.22 17.59 7.05
N SER A 247 2.17 18.30 6.67
CA SER A 247 2.26 19.53 5.90
C SER A 247 1.27 20.56 6.45
N SER A 248 1.51 20.98 7.68
CA SER A 248 0.69 21.95 8.39
C SER A 248 1.53 22.90 9.21
N ARG A 249 1.42 24.20 8.93
CA ARG A 249 2.13 25.26 9.70
C ARG A 249 1.66 25.37 11.14
N GLN A 250 0.59 24.67 11.52
CA GLN A 250 0.16 24.53 12.91
C GLN A 250 1.09 23.58 13.69
N PHE A 251 1.84 22.71 13.01
CA PHE A 251 2.83 21.79 13.59
C PHE A 251 4.24 22.40 13.52
N PRO A 252 5.19 21.93 14.39
CA PRO A 252 6.58 22.40 14.41
C PRO A 252 7.28 22.28 13.05
N ASP A 253 8.26 23.16 12.81
CA ASP A 253 8.97 23.19 11.53
C ASP A 253 9.86 21.95 11.32
N GLU A 254 10.41 21.41 12.41
CA GLU A 254 11.30 20.24 12.43
C GLU A 254 10.60 18.92 12.05
N VAL A 255 9.27 18.85 12.13
CA VAL A 255 8.50 17.66 11.77
C VAL A 255 7.85 17.74 10.40
N GLN A 256 7.96 18.90 9.72
CA GLN A 256 7.38 19.05 8.39
C GLN A 256 7.95 18.04 7.39
N GLY A 257 7.09 17.41 6.59
CA GLY A 257 7.46 16.37 5.63
C GLY A 257 7.63 14.97 6.23
N ASN A 258 7.55 14.82 7.56
CA ASN A 258 7.53 13.49 8.16
C ASN A 258 6.25 12.73 7.78
N VAL A 259 6.38 11.41 7.59
CA VAL A 259 5.24 10.54 7.35
C VAL A 259 4.76 9.94 8.66
N LEU A 260 3.44 9.93 8.82
CA LEU A 260 2.72 9.37 9.97
C LEU A 260 2.05 8.07 9.59
N PHE A 261 2.11 7.10 10.49
CA PHE A 261 1.42 5.82 10.36
C PHE A 261 0.60 5.55 11.62
N ASN A 262 -0.69 5.33 11.44
CA ASN A 262 -1.51 4.75 12.48
C ASN A 262 -1.08 3.31 12.74
N THR A 263 -1.06 2.92 14.00
CA THR A 263 -0.69 1.58 14.44
C THR A 263 -1.60 1.12 15.56
N PHE A 264 -2.00 -0.15 15.57
CA PHE A 264 -2.94 -0.68 16.56
C PHE A 264 -2.59 -2.10 17.04
N ILE A 265 -1.57 -2.74 16.46
CA ILE A 265 -0.99 -4.01 16.94
C ILE A 265 0.50 -3.82 17.10
N GLY A 266 1.00 -4.16 18.30
CA GLY A 266 2.39 -3.99 18.66
C GLY A 266 2.77 -2.58 19.13
N PHE A 267 1.97 -1.59 18.75
CA PHE A 267 2.00 -0.23 19.25
C PHE A 267 0.64 0.41 19.01
N GLN A 268 0.02 0.99 20.02
CA GLN A 268 -1.26 1.68 19.89
C GLN A 268 -1.05 3.18 19.85
N GLY A 269 -1.10 3.75 18.65
CA GLY A 269 -0.81 5.17 18.48
C GLY A 269 -0.43 5.55 17.06
N ILE A 270 0.31 6.64 16.94
CA ILE A 270 0.77 7.19 15.67
C ILE A 270 2.29 7.28 15.71
N LYS A 271 2.92 6.47 14.87
CA LYS A 271 4.36 6.52 14.65
C LYS A 271 4.70 7.58 13.61
N GLN A 272 5.86 8.21 13.81
CA GLN A 272 6.38 9.27 12.96
C GLN A 272 7.73 8.87 12.39
N HIS A 273 7.95 9.11 11.09
CA HIS A 273 9.18 8.79 10.41
C HIS A 273 9.64 9.96 9.54
N ARG A 274 10.92 10.29 9.63
CA ARG A 274 11.54 11.30 8.77
C ARG A 274 11.96 10.67 7.45
N ILE A 275 11.43 11.20 6.35
CA ILE A 275 11.78 10.78 4.99
C ILE A 275 13.13 11.37 4.58
N HIS A 276 13.95 10.58 3.92
CA HIS A 276 15.20 10.95 3.28
C HIS A 276 15.24 10.46 1.85
N GLU A 277 15.92 11.20 1.01
CA GLU A 277 16.20 10.79 -0.36
C GLU A 277 17.21 9.63 -0.38
N ASP A 278 16.97 8.62 -1.22
CA ASP A 278 17.82 7.44 -1.40
C ASP A 278 17.90 7.09 -2.89
N GLY A 279 18.85 7.72 -3.58
CA GLY A 279 19.00 7.56 -5.02
C GLY A 279 17.76 7.98 -5.80
N SER A 280 17.15 7.03 -6.54
CA SER A 280 15.91 7.28 -7.28
C SER A 280 14.65 7.26 -6.41
N GLY A 281 14.73 6.78 -5.18
CA GLY A 281 13.62 6.63 -4.26
C GLY A 281 13.83 7.31 -2.92
N ILE A 282 13.23 6.73 -1.89
CA ILE A 282 13.25 7.25 -0.52
C ILE A 282 13.58 6.14 0.49
N THR A 283 14.04 6.56 1.67
CA THR A 283 14.10 5.80 2.91
C THR A 283 13.54 6.64 4.05
N ALA A 284 13.15 6.03 5.18
CA ALA A 284 12.69 6.79 6.33
C ALA A 284 13.13 6.16 7.65
N HIS A 285 13.42 7.03 8.62
CA HIS A 285 13.83 6.65 9.97
C HIS A 285 12.77 7.02 10.99
N GLU A 286 12.48 6.11 11.90
CA GLU A 286 11.57 6.38 13.01
C GLU A 286 12.11 7.52 13.89
N THR A 287 11.23 8.43 14.24
CA THR A 287 11.46 9.51 15.21
C THR A 287 10.57 9.28 16.43
N GLU A 288 10.51 10.26 17.35
CA GLU A 288 9.60 10.18 18.47
C GLU A 288 8.15 9.98 17.99
N PRO A 289 7.39 8.99 18.54
CA PRO A 289 6.00 8.81 18.19
C PRO A 289 5.17 10.07 18.46
N LEU A 290 4.29 10.43 17.54
CA LEU A 290 3.41 11.59 17.69
C LEU A 290 2.36 11.40 18.78
N LEU A 291 1.90 10.16 18.97
CA LEU A 291 0.90 9.79 19.95
C LEU A 291 1.04 8.32 20.33
N GLN A 292 0.90 8.01 21.62
CA GLN A 292 0.71 6.66 22.12
C GLN A 292 -0.47 6.63 23.09
N SER A 293 -1.33 5.62 23.01
CA SER A 293 -2.43 5.39 23.95
C SER A 293 -2.10 4.26 24.90
N THR A 294 -2.55 4.41 26.16
CA THR A 294 -2.57 3.33 27.16
C THR A 294 -3.89 2.60 27.22
N ASP A 295 -4.89 3.03 26.45
CA ASP A 295 -6.20 2.38 26.33
C ASP A 295 -6.09 1.20 25.36
N PRO A 296 -6.40 -0.06 25.82
CA PRO A 296 -6.31 -1.23 24.96
C PRO A 296 -7.35 -1.26 23.83
N ASN A 297 -8.40 -0.44 23.90
CA ASN A 297 -9.44 -0.37 22.87
C ASN A 297 -9.21 0.75 21.85
N PHE A 298 -8.25 1.65 22.09
CA PHE A 298 -7.89 2.68 21.13
C PHE A 298 -7.38 2.05 19.82
N ARG A 299 -8.06 2.35 18.71
CA ARG A 299 -7.76 1.78 17.38
C ARG A 299 -7.73 2.90 16.34
N PRO A 300 -6.61 3.61 16.20
CA PRO A 300 -6.49 4.64 15.19
C PRO A 300 -6.41 4.00 13.81
N VAL A 301 -7.43 4.20 12.97
CA VAL A 301 -7.54 3.55 11.65
C VAL A 301 -7.36 4.51 10.49
N ASP A 302 -7.74 5.77 10.63
CA ASP A 302 -7.49 6.83 9.64
C ASP A 302 -7.06 8.12 10.33
N LEU A 303 -6.38 9.00 9.61
CA LEU A 303 -5.98 10.33 10.10
C LEU A 303 -5.88 11.31 8.94
N ARG A 304 -6.20 12.58 9.21
CA ARG A 304 -6.13 13.63 8.19
C ARG A 304 -5.95 15.01 8.80
N PHE A 305 -5.11 15.85 8.18
CA PHE A 305 -5.04 17.25 8.55
C PHE A 305 -6.31 17.98 8.13
N GLY A 306 -6.91 18.70 9.08
CA GLY A 306 -8.06 19.56 8.85
C GLY A 306 -7.68 20.92 8.28
N PRO A 307 -8.67 21.70 7.81
CA PRO A 307 -8.46 23.05 7.26
C PRO A 307 -7.94 24.05 8.31
N ASP A 308 -8.13 23.78 9.60
CA ASP A 308 -7.58 24.54 10.73
C ASP A 308 -6.11 24.18 11.05
N GLY A 309 -5.56 23.19 10.34
CA GLY A 309 -4.20 22.70 10.49
C GLY A 309 -4.01 21.67 11.59
N ALA A 310 -5.03 21.34 12.37
CA ALA A 310 -5.01 20.26 13.35
C ALA A 310 -5.02 18.88 12.67
N LEU A 311 -4.52 17.86 13.35
CA LEU A 311 -4.62 16.47 12.91
C LEU A 311 -5.84 15.81 13.54
N TYR A 312 -6.75 15.32 12.69
CA TYR A 312 -7.92 14.57 13.11
C TYR A 312 -7.64 13.07 12.98
N ILE A 313 -8.01 12.29 14.01
CA ILE A 313 -7.66 10.89 14.16
C ILE A 313 -8.94 10.11 14.40
N VAL A 314 -9.19 9.13 13.53
CA VAL A 314 -10.32 8.21 13.66
C VAL A 314 -9.96 7.11 14.64
N ASP A 315 -10.70 7.01 15.72
CA ASP A 315 -10.61 5.92 16.69
C ASP A 315 -11.81 5.00 16.52
N TRP A 316 -11.59 3.87 15.89
CA TRP A 316 -12.57 2.83 15.67
C TRP A 316 -13.06 2.19 16.98
N TYR A 317 -12.26 2.28 18.03
CA TYR A 317 -12.54 1.86 19.38
C TYR A 317 -13.13 0.45 19.48
N ASN A 318 -12.36 -0.56 19.20
CA ASN A 318 -12.81 -1.95 19.23
C ASN A 318 -11.78 -2.86 19.91
N PRO A 319 -12.18 -3.69 20.90
CA PRO A 319 -11.28 -4.64 21.53
C PRO A 319 -10.83 -5.75 20.56
N ILE A 320 -11.66 -6.08 19.55
CA ILE A 320 -11.36 -7.11 18.54
C ILE A 320 -11.01 -6.44 17.22
N ILE A 321 -9.79 -6.68 16.76
CA ILE A 321 -9.22 -6.11 15.53
C ILE A 321 -9.17 -7.11 14.36
N ASN A 322 -9.62 -8.34 14.60
CA ASN A 322 -9.64 -9.41 13.59
C ASN A 322 -11.03 -9.57 13.01
N HIS A 323 -11.11 -9.99 11.76
CA HIS A 323 -12.37 -10.29 11.08
C HIS A 323 -12.64 -11.80 11.06
N GLY A 324 -12.20 -12.55 10.05
CA GLY A 324 -12.50 -13.97 9.89
C GLY A 324 -11.82 -14.91 10.88
N GLU A 325 -10.76 -14.47 11.56
CA GLU A 325 -10.04 -15.26 12.57
C GLU A 325 -10.77 -15.31 13.94
N ARG A 326 -11.75 -14.45 14.13
CA ARG A 326 -12.64 -14.42 15.30
C ARG A 326 -14.07 -14.64 14.85
N ALA A 327 -14.86 -15.24 15.72
CA ALA A 327 -16.29 -15.39 15.42
C ALA A 327 -16.92 -14.05 15.03
N LEU A 328 -17.62 -14.02 13.89
CA LEU A 328 -18.26 -12.79 13.39
C LEU A 328 -19.31 -12.24 14.39
N ARG A 329 -19.85 -13.11 15.24
CA ARG A 329 -20.83 -12.79 16.29
C ARG A 329 -20.22 -12.84 17.69
N ASP A 330 -18.91 -12.62 17.81
CA ASP A 330 -18.26 -12.55 19.12
C ASP A 330 -18.88 -11.39 19.92
N PRO A 331 -19.44 -11.64 21.13
CA PRO A 331 -20.12 -10.60 21.89
C PRO A 331 -19.19 -9.50 22.41
N LEU A 332 -17.89 -9.70 22.32
CA LEU A 332 -16.89 -8.68 22.68
C LEU A 332 -16.63 -7.68 21.53
N ARG A 333 -17.20 -7.90 20.33
CA ARG A 333 -17.13 -6.88 19.27
C ARG A 333 -17.93 -5.67 19.68
N ASP A 334 -17.29 -4.51 19.63
CA ASP A 334 -17.96 -3.25 19.95
C ASP A 334 -18.67 -2.69 18.70
N HIS A 335 -19.94 -2.43 18.84
CA HIS A 335 -20.81 -1.85 17.82
C HIS A 335 -21.51 -0.57 18.32
N THR A 336 -20.98 0.02 19.39
CA THR A 336 -21.62 1.13 20.10
C THR A 336 -20.73 2.32 20.34
N HIS A 337 -19.43 2.18 20.18
CA HIS A 337 -18.46 3.25 20.40
C HIS A 337 -17.78 3.68 19.10
N GLY A 338 -17.37 4.93 19.07
CA GLY A 338 -16.57 5.51 17.99
C GLY A 338 -16.19 6.95 18.33
N ARG A 339 -14.97 7.36 17.99
CA ARG A 339 -14.45 8.67 18.38
C ARG A 339 -13.63 9.31 17.29
N ILE A 340 -13.66 10.62 17.27
CA ILE A 340 -12.75 11.44 16.48
C ILE A 340 -11.95 12.30 17.45
N TRP A 341 -10.65 12.12 17.46
CA TRP A 341 -9.72 12.92 18.23
C TRP A 341 -9.12 14.04 17.39
N ARG A 342 -8.81 15.18 18.01
CA ARG A 342 -8.18 16.32 17.35
C ARG A 342 -6.89 16.68 18.09
N LEU A 343 -5.75 16.62 17.37
CA LEU A 343 -4.41 16.88 17.89
C LEU A 343 -3.88 18.21 17.36
N THR A 344 -3.37 19.05 18.26
CA THR A 344 -2.81 20.38 17.94
C THR A 344 -1.47 20.57 18.63
N TYR A 345 -0.71 21.58 18.15
CA TYR A 345 0.53 22.04 18.80
C TYR A 345 0.29 23.42 19.42
N LYS A 346 0.25 23.51 20.75
CA LYS A 346 -0.17 24.70 21.53
C LYS A 346 0.66 25.95 21.30
N HIS A 347 1.89 25.83 20.77
CA HIS A 347 2.78 26.98 20.55
C HIS A 347 2.61 27.64 19.17
N LYS A 348 1.74 27.12 18.32
CA LYS A 348 1.40 27.70 17.03
C LYS A 348 -0.11 27.93 16.92
N LYS A 349 -0.50 29.02 16.25
CA LYS A 349 -1.91 29.34 16.04
C LYS A 349 -2.53 28.37 15.05
N LEU A 350 -3.81 28.08 15.26
CA LEU A 350 -4.64 27.41 14.25
C LEU A 350 -4.66 28.21 12.95
N LEU A 351 -4.81 27.50 11.85
CA LEU A 351 -4.99 28.13 10.55
C LEU A 351 -6.42 28.65 10.41
N THR A 352 -6.57 29.70 9.65
CA THR A 352 -7.91 30.22 9.33
C THR A 352 -8.59 29.29 8.34
N VAL A 353 -9.73 28.75 8.70
CA VAL A 353 -10.56 27.95 7.81
C VAL A 353 -11.13 28.84 6.70
N VAL A 354 -10.93 28.43 5.46
CA VAL A 354 -11.41 29.13 4.27
C VAL A 354 -12.53 28.31 3.64
N ASP A 355 -13.69 28.92 3.49
CA ASP A 355 -14.78 28.32 2.71
C ASP A 355 -14.49 28.47 1.21
N LEU A 356 -13.96 27.42 0.61
CA LEU A 356 -13.55 27.39 -0.80
C LEU A 356 -14.75 27.53 -1.76
N THR A 357 -15.97 27.24 -1.31
CA THR A 357 -17.17 27.36 -2.14
C THR A 357 -17.57 28.80 -2.44
N LYS A 358 -17.06 29.75 -1.65
CA LYS A 358 -17.31 31.19 -1.81
C LYS A 358 -16.27 31.92 -2.64
N LEU A 359 -15.21 31.23 -3.04
CA LEU A 359 -14.11 31.84 -3.77
C LEU A 359 -14.38 31.89 -5.27
N SER A 360 -13.90 32.96 -5.94
CA SER A 360 -13.81 33.00 -7.41
C SER A 360 -12.80 31.98 -7.92
N ILE A 361 -12.82 31.70 -9.23
CA ILE A 361 -11.84 30.80 -9.86
C ILE A 361 -10.42 31.30 -9.63
N GLU A 362 -10.18 32.59 -9.77
CA GLU A 362 -8.86 33.20 -9.56
C GLU A 362 -8.39 33.06 -8.11
N GLN A 363 -9.30 33.23 -7.16
CA GLN A 363 -9.03 33.04 -5.75
C GLN A 363 -8.76 31.56 -5.44
N LEU A 364 -9.51 30.62 -6.05
CA LEU A 364 -9.24 29.18 -5.91
C LEU A 364 -7.86 28.81 -6.46
N LEU A 365 -7.47 29.34 -7.63
CA LEU A 365 -6.14 29.10 -8.19
C LEU A 365 -5.04 29.63 -7.26
N ASP A 366 -5.26 30.78 -6.59
CA ASP A 366 -4.30 31.30 -5.60
C ASP A 366 -4.21 30.41 -4.34
N GLN A 367 -5.25 29.64 -3.99
CA GLN A 367 -5.16 28.64 -2.92
C GLN A 367 -4.22 27.48 -3.24
N LEU A 368 -3.88 27.24 -4.50
CA LEU A 368 -2.87 26.24 -4.89
C LEU A 368 -1.43 26.63 -4.46
N LYS A 369 -1.19 27.88 -4.08
CA LYS A 369 0.11 28.36 -3.55
C LYS A 369 0.28 28.08 -2.05
N VAL A 370 -0.79 27.66 -1.36
CA VAL A 370 -0.80 27.41 0.10
C VAL A 370 0.14 26.26 0.44
N TYR A 371 0.79 26.35 1.60
CA TYR A 371 1.77 25.34 2.04
C TYR A 371 1.14 23.98 2.28
N GLU A 372 -0.04 23.94 2.88
CA GLU A 372 -0.74 22.74 3.35
C GLU A 372 -1.21 21.87 2.20
N ASP A 373 -0.73 20.62 2.16
CA ASP A 373 -1.06 19.66 1.08
C ASP A 373 -2.56 19.35 1.05
N ARG A 374 -3.20 19.19 2.21
CA ARG A 374 -4.65 18.91 2.28
C ARG A 374 -5.49 20.08 1.82
N HIS A 375 -5.04 21.32 2.06
CA HIS A 375 -5.72 22.49 1.52
C HIS A 375 -5.66 22.53 -0.02
N ARG A 376 -4.48 22.29 -0.61
CA ARG A 376 -4.35 22.20 -2.09
C ARG A 376 -5.15 21.02 -2.64
N TYR A 377 -5.17 19.88 -1.94
CA TYR A 377 -5.98 18.72 -2.29
C TYR A 377 -7.46 19.08 -2.43
N THR A 378 -8.06 19.71 -1.41
CA THR A 378 -9.46 20.14 -1.43
C THR A 378 -9.70 21.23 -2.48
N THR A 379 -8.74 22.15 -2.67
CA THR A 379 -8.81 23.17 -3.70
C THR A 379 -8.85 22.57 -5.11
N ARG A 380 -7.98 21.59 -5.43
CA ARG A 380 -8.01 20.88 -6.72
C ARG A 380 -9.34 20.15 -6.92
N THR A 381 -9.87 19.54 -5.87
CA THR A 381 -11.19 18.87 -5.92
C THR A 381 -12.32 19.88 -6.19
N GLN A 382 -12.26 21.07 -5.57
CA GLN A 382 -13.24 22.14 -5.80
C GLN A 382 -13.14 22.70 -7.23
N LEU A 383 -11.92 22.97 -7.73
CA LEU A 383 -11.72 23.43 -9.11
C LEU A 383 -12.27 22.43 -10.14
N ARG A 384 -12.10 21.14 -9.91
CA ARG A 384 -12.58 20.06 -10.81
C ARG A 384 -14.10 19.99 -10.94
N GLN A 385 -14.84 20.53 -9.98
CA GLN A 385 -16.31 20.61 -10.04
C GLN A 385 -16.81 21.73 -10.95
N LEU A 386 -15.93 22.66 -11.32
CA LEU A 386 -16.27 23.80 -12.19
C LEU A 386 -16.06 23.45 -13.66
N PRO A 387 -16.76 24.13 -14.59
CA PRO A 387 -16.60 23.87 -16.03
C PRO A 387 -15.18 24.16 -16.51
N ALA A 388 -14.59 23.25 -17.26
CA ALA A 388 -13.24 23.41 -17.83
C ALA A 388 -13.12 24.68 -18.68
N GLU A 389 -14.19 25.04 -19.38
CA GLU A 389 -14.27 26.22 -20.26
C GLU A 389 -14.11 27.54 -19.49
N THR A 390 -14.36 27.55 -18.18
CA THR A 390 -14.17 28.71 -17.30
C THR A 390 -12.82 28.64 -16.56
N VAL A 391 -12.44 27.45 -16.09
CA VAL A 391 -11.22 27.27 -15.29
C VAL A 391 -9.97 27.39 -16.16
N VAL A 392 -9.92 26.76 -17.33
CA VAL A 392 -8.70 26.71 -18.16
C VAL A 392 -8.24 28.09 -18.60
N PRO A 393 -9.08 29.02 -19.10
CA PRO A 393 -8.64 30.38 -19.42
C PRO A 393 -8.17 31.19 -18.20
N ALA A 394 -8.77 30.98 -17.02
CA ALA A 394 -8.31 31.60 -15.79
C ALA A 394 -6.96 31.05 -15.35
N LEU A 395 -6.76 29.73 -15.47
CA LEU A 395 -5.49 29.05 -15.19
C LEU A 395 -4.35 29.55 -16.06
N GLU A 396 -4.57 29.76 -17.36
CA GLU A 396 -3.56 30.33 -18.27
C GLU A 396 -3.10 31.71 -17.79
N LYS A 397 -4.04 32.59 -17.43
CA LYS A 397 -3.74 33.91 -16.88
C LYS A 397 -2.99 33.79 -15.54
N TRP A 398 -3.46 32.92 -14.65
CA TRP A 398 -2.83 32.73 -13.34
C TRP A 398 -1.37 32.27 -13.48
N ILE A 399 -1.08 31.27 -14.34
CA ILE A 399 0.30 30.82 -14.61
C ILE A 399 1.17 31.96 -15.13
N ALA A 400 0.63 32.84 -16.01
CA ALA A 400 1.36 33.96 -16.54
C ALA A 400 1.67 35.05 -15.49
N THR A 401 0.96 35.07 -14.37
CA THR A 401 1.18 36.04 -13.27
C THR A 401 2.10 35.49 -12.15
N LEU A 402 2.54 34.25 -12.24
CA LEU A 402 3.44 33.65 -11.22
C LEU A 402 4.80 34.40 -11.23
N ASP A 403 5.25 34.76 -10.03
CA ASP A 403 6.55 35.41 -9.85
C ASP A 403 7.69 34.41 -10.05
N VAL A 404 8.51 34.62 -11.07
CA VAL A 404 9.69 33.80 -11.38
C VAL A 404 10.73 33.76 -10.24
N ASN A 405 10.71 34.77 -9.36
CA ASN A 405 11.61 34.82 -8.19
C ASN A 405 11.03 34.15 -6.94
N ASP A 406 9.77 33.71 -6.97
CA ASP A 406 9.20 32.91 -5.85
C ASP A 406 9.92 31.56 -5.75
N LYS A 407 10.40 31.23 -4.57
CA LYS A 407 11.02 29.91 -4.29
C LYS A 407 10.12 28.72 -4.67
N ASN A 408 8.81 28.90 -4.69
CA ASN A 408 7.83 27.90 -5.09
C ASN A 408 7.38 28.04 -6.56
N TYR A 409 8.03 28.88 -7.38
CA TYR A 409 7.61 29.15 -8.75
C TYR A 409 7.38 27.87 -9.56
N GLU A 410 8.36 26.97 -9.58
CA GLU A 410 8.26 25.70 -10.31
C GLU A 410 7.16 24.79 -9.74
N GLN A 411 7.02 24.74 -8.40
CA GLN A 411 5.95 23.98 -7.75
C GLN A 411 4.56 24.54 -8.12
N ASN A 412 4.40 25.86 -8.12
CA ASN A 412 3.13 26.50 -8.48
C ASN A 412 2.78 26.23 -9.96
N ARG A 413 3.77 26.18 -10.84
CA ARG A 413 3.58 25.78 -12.24
C ARG A 413 3.19 24.30 -12.37
N LEU A 414 3.76 23.42 -11.54
CA LEU A 414 3.39 22.02 -11.49
C LEU A 414 1.93 21.86 -11.02
N GLU A 415 1.50 22.62 -10.00
CA GLU A 415 0.07 22.66 -9.61
C GLU A 415 -0.81 23.05 -10.80
N GLY A 416 -0.41 24.04 -11.57
CA GLY A 416 -1.10 24.42 -12.81
C GLY A 416 -1.14 23.28 -13.85
N LEU A 417 -0.03 22.55 -14.02
CA LEU A 417 0.03 21.41 -14.93
C LEU A 417 -0.94 20.30 -14.50
N TRP A 418 -1.05 20.03 -13.20
CA TRP A 418 -2.01 19.06 -12.66
C TRP A 418 -3.47 19.51 -12.82
N VAL A 419 -3.75 20.82 -12.73
CA VAL A 419 -5.10 21.33 -13.06
C VAL A 419 -5.43 21.08 -14.52
N TYR A 420 -4.50 21.29 -15.45
CA TYR A 420 -4.71 20.89 -16.86
C TYR A 420 -4.95 19.39 -17.01
N GLN A 421 -4.19 18.58 -16.26
CA GLN A 421 -4.30 17.12 -16.33
C GLN A 421 -5.67 16.64 -15.84
N GLN A 422 -6.15 17.13 -14.70
CA GLN A 422 -7.45 16.71 -14.17
C GLN A 422 -8.64 17.10 -15.07
N PHE A 423 -8.50 18.09 -15.94
CA PHE A 423 -9.48 18.44 -16.96
C PHE A 423 -9.25 17.73 -18.31
N ASN A 424 -8.23 16.91 -18.40
CA ASN A 424 -7.79 16.27 -19.65
C ASN A 424 -7.60 17.30 -20.79
N ARG A 425 -6.93 18.40 -20.48
CA ARG A 425 -6.60 19.50 -21.42
C ARG A 425 -5.08 19.66 -21.52
N PRO A 426 -4.39 18.87 -22.37
CA PRO A 426 -2.94 18.90 -22.47
C PRO A 426 -2.41 20.29 -22.82
N ASN A 427 -1.49 20.81 -21.99
CA ASN A 427 -0.70 22.00 -22.25
C ASN A 427 0.75 21.61 -22.51
N GLU A 428 1.06 21.31 -23.78
CA GLU A 428 2.38 20.84 -24.19
C GLU A 428 3.48 21.86 -23.93
N LYS A 429 3.19 23.17 -24.03
CA LYS A 429 4.17 24.21 -23.76
C LYS A 429 4.62 24.15 -22.31
N LEU A 430 3.69 24.20 -21.36
CA LEU A 430 3.98 24.13 -19.93
C LEU A 430 4.68 22.82 -19.58
N LEU A 431 4.22 21.71 -20.11
CA LEU A 431 4.83 20.40 -19.92
C LEU A 431 6.31 20.41 -20.36
N ASN A 432 6.60 20.85 -21.60
CA ASN A 432 7.97 20.89 -22.14
C ASN A 432 8.90 21.81 -21.35
N GLU A 433 8.37 22.86 -20.73
CA GLU A 433 9.12 23.74 -19.84
C GLU A 433 9.45 23.05 -18.53
N LEU A 434 8.47 22.37 -17.89
CA LEU A 434 8.67 21.65 -16.63
C LEU A 434 9.53 20.39 -16.77
N LEU A 435 9.51 19.73 -17.93
CA LEU A 435 10.46 18.64 -18.25
C LEU A 435 11.93 19.12 -18.28
N LYS A 436 12.18 20.43 -18.33
CA LYS A 436 13.51 21.05 -18.30
C LYS A 436 13.80 21.80 -16.99
N SER A 437 12.93 21.68 -16.00
CA SER A 437 13.12 22.31 -14.68
C SER A 437 14.47 21.91 -14.06
N LYS A 438 15.09 22.84 -13.33
CA LYS A 438 16.30 22.53 -12.56
C LYS A 438 16.01 21.60 -11.38
N ASP A 439 14.78 21.63 -10.87
CA ASP A 439 14.31 20.75 -9.81
C ASP A 439 13.97 19.37 -10.37
N GLU A 440 14.68 18.34 -9.90
CA GLU A 440 14.48 16.96 -10.34
C GLU A 440 13.09 16.40 -9.97
N HIS A 441 12.50 16.86 -8.86
CA HIS A 441 11.16 16.42 -8.45
C HIS A 441 10.10 16.96 -9.41
N ILE A 442 10.26 18.20 -9.86
CA ILE A 442 9.36 18.80 -10.86
C ILE A 442 9.49 18.07 -12.19
N ARG A 443 10.74 17.78 -12.65
CA ARG A 443 10.95 16.99 -13.87
C ARG A 443 10.34 15.60 -13.76
N THR A 444 10.49 14.94 -12.62
CA THR A 444 9.91 13.61 -12.35
C THR A 444 8.39 13.63 -12.44
N ALA A 445 7.74 14.61 -11.80
CA ALA A 445 6.29 14.80 -11.86
C ALA A 445 5.82 15.09 -13.30
N ALA A 446 6.52 15.99 -14.01
CA ALA A 446 6.24 16.31 -15.41
C ALA A 446 6.41 15.08 -16.34
N THR A 447 7.40 14.23 -16.08
CA THR A 447 7.60 12.95 -16.82
C THR A 447 6.40 12.02 -16.64
N ARG A 448 5.81 11.97 -15.43
CA ARG A 448 4.57 11.21 -15.18
C ARG A 448 3.39 11.81 -15.93
N VAL A 449 3.24 13.14 -15.97
CA VAL A 449 2.20 13.80 -16.76
C VAL A 449 2.36 13.50 -18.25
N LEU A 450 3.59 13.54 -18.77
CA LEU A 450 3.89 13.18 -20.16
C LEU A 450 3.39 11.77 -20.50
N PHE A 451 3.61 10.80 -19.61
CA PHE A 451 3.12 9.45 -19.79
C PHE A 451 1.59 9.39 -19.90
N TYR A 452 0.85 10.09 -19.03
CA TYR A 452 -0.61 10.09 -19.09
C TYR A 452 -1.16 10.87 -20.29
N TRP A 453 -0.41 11.81 -20.84
CA TRP A 453 -0.77 12.53 -22.05
C TRP A 453 -0.18 11.94 -23.34
N ARG A 454 0.41 10.74 -23.27
CA ARG A 454 1.14 10.13 -24.42
C ARG A 454 0.31 10.01 -25.70
N ASP A 455 -1.00 9.81 -25.57
CA ASP A 455 -1.89 9.68 -26.72
C ASP A 455 -2.20 11.06 -27.36
N ALA A 456 -1.99 12.14 -26.63
CA ALA A 456 -2.20 13.52 -27.09
C ALA A 456 -0.91 14.23 -27.53
N ILE A 457 0.26 13.74 -27.09
CA ILE A 457 1.58 14.31 -27.39
C ILE A 457 2.29 13.44 -28.43
N LYS A 458 2.46 13.97 -29.63
CA LYS A 458 2.91 13.23 -30.82
C LYS A 458 4.25 12.49 -30.63
N ASP A 459 5.20 13.10 -29.90
CA ASP A 459 6.57 12.58 -29.70
C ASP A 459 6.82 12.15 -28.24
N ALA A 460 5.76 11.72 -27.53
CA ALA A 460 5.83 11.36 -26.12
C ALA A 460 6.85 10.25 -25.84
N GLU A 461 6.86 9.18 -26.66
CA GLU A 461 7.82 8.10 -26.53
C GLU A 461 9.27 8.59 -26.68
N ALA A 462 9.55 9.37 -27.71
CA ALA A 462 10.90 9.94 -27.94
C ALA A 462 11.36 10.84 -26.77
N LYS A 463 10.43 11.64 -26.20
CA LYS A 463 10.72 12.43 -24.99
C LYS A 463 11.02 11.52 -23.79
N LEU A 464 10.26 10.45 -23.58
CA LEU A 464 10.50 9.49 -22.50
C LEU A 464 11.83 8.75 -22.68
N ILE A 465 12.19 8.38 -23.91
CA ILE A 465 13.50 7.79 -24.24
C ILE A 465 14.62 8.77 -23.85
N HIS A 466 14.48 10.05 -24.18
CA HIS A 466 15.47 11.06 -23.77
C HIS A 466 15.54 11.18 -22.23
N LEU A 467 14.41 11.18 -21.53
CA LEU A 467 14.33 11.31 -20.08
C LEU A 467 14.86 10.04 -19.35
N SER A 468 14.86 8.87 -19.99
CA SER A 468 15.50 7.68 -19.44
C SER A 468 17.02 7.80 -19.29
N GLN A 469 17.62 8.80 -19.91
CA GLN A 469 19.04 9.16 -19.83
C GLN A 469 19.29 10.42 -18.98
N ASP A 470 18.29 10.95 -18.26
CA ASP A 470 18.43 12.14 -17.40
C ASP A 470 19.53 11.93 -16.35
N SER A 471 20.21 12.99 -15.97
CA SER A 471 21.22 12.99 -14.90
C SER A 471 20.64 12.58 -13.54
N SER A 472 19.35 12.90 -13.30
CA SER A 472 18.64 12.51 -12.07
C SER A 472 18.16 11.06 -12.13
N ALA A 473 18.51 10.28 -11.12
CA ALA A 473 18.02 8.91 -10.94
C ALA A 473 16.49 8.84 -10.81
N LYS A 474 15.86 9.86 -10.20
CA LYS A 474 14.39 9.96 -10.05
C LYS A 474 13.69 10.11 -11.39
N VAL A 475 14.19 10.99 -12.24
CA VAL A 475 13.65 11.20 -13.58
C VAL A 475 13.83 9.94 -14.43
N ARG A 476 15.02 9.31 -14.37
CA ARG A 476 15.24 8.03 -15.05
C ARG A 476 14.27 6.96 -14.60
N LEU A 477 14.07 6.81 -13.29
CA LEU A 477 13.12 5.84 -12.74
C LEU A 477 11.71 6.06 -13.31
N GLN A 478 11.23 7.30 -13.30
CA GLN A 478 9.89 7.61 -13.83
C GLN A 478 9.80 7.36 -15.34
N ALA A 479 10.85 7.65 -16.10
CA ALA A 479 10.92 7.36 -17.53
C ALA A 479 10.92 5.85 -17.82
N ILE A 480 11.69 5.05 -17.04
CA ILE A 480 11.68 3.58 -17.12
C ILE A 480 10.27 3.03 -16.88
N ILE A 481 9.61 3.47 -15.81
CA ILE A 481 8.23 3.07 -15.51
C ILE A 481 7.31 3.41 -16.70
N SER A 482 7.42 4.62 -17.22
CA SER A 482 6.59 5.08 -18.34
C SER A 482 6.84 4.26 -19.61
N LEU A 483 8.11 4.01 -19.95
CA LEU A 483 8.50 3.21 -21.13
C LEU A 483 8.09 1.75 -21.03
N SER A 484 7.95 1.20 -19.83
CA SER A 484 7.48 -0.18 -19.65
C SER A 484 6.10 -0.44 -20.25
N HIS A 485 5.29 0.61 -20.41
CA HIS A 485 3.94 0.53 -21.00
C HIS A 485 3.93 0.64 -22.54
N TYR A 486 5.10 0.83 -23.17
CA TYR A 486 5.23 0.84 -24.64
C TYR A 486 5.72 -0.51 -25.13
N ASN A 487 4.95 -1.14 -26.02
CA ASN A 487 5.33 -2.43 -26.62
C ASN A 487 6.12 -2.22 -27.93
N THR A 488 7.20 -1.40 -27.87
CA THR A 488 8.01 -1.01 -29.03
C THR A 488 9.45 -1.45 -28.87
N GLU A 489 10.14 -1.64 -30.00
CA GLU A 489 11.59 -1.92 -30.04
C GLU A 489 12.38 -0.72 -29.47
N ASP A 490 11.93 0.51 -29.73
CA ASP A 490 12.61 1.74 -29.28
C ASP A 490 12.56 1.89 -27.75
N ALA A 491 11.40 1.63 -27.12
CA ALA A 491 11.29 1.61 -25.67
C ALA A 491 12.20 0.55 -25.04
N LEU A 492 12.23 -0.66 -25.60
CA LEU A 492 13.10 -1.72 -25.11
C LEU A 492 14.59 -1.33 -25.21
N ASN A 493 15.02 -0.78 -26.35
CA ASN A 493 16.38 -0.32 -26.55
C ASN A 493 16.78 0.78 -25.56
N ALA A 494 15.88 1.74 -25.29
CA ALA A 494 16.09 2.78 -24.29
C ALA A 494 16.29 2.21 -22.89
N LEU A 495 15.47 1.23 -22.50
CA LEU A 495 15.61 0.53 -21.21
C LEU A 495 16.94 -0.23 -21.11
N LEU A 496 17.38 -0.87 -22.18
CA LEU A 496 18.69 -1.54 -22.26
C LEU A 496 19.84 -0.53 -22.11
N GLU A 497 19.76 0.64 -22.77
CA GLU A 497 20.75 1.70 -22.61
C GLU A 497 20.81 2.23 -21.18
N THR A 498 19.66 2.32 -20.48
CA THR A 498 19.62 2.78 -19.08
C THR A 498 20.43 1.86 -18.15
N THR A 499 20.60 0.57 -18.47
CA THR A 499 21.43 -0.37 -17.69
C THR A 499 22.91 0.00 -17.65
N THR A 500 23.38 0.88 -18.52
CA THR A 500 24.77 1.35 -18.56
C THR A 500 25.03 2.53 -17.60
N LEU A 501 23.99 3.14 -17.08
CA LEU A 501 24.04 4.24 -16.11
C LEU A 501 24.03 3.69 -14.67
N PRO A 502 24.32 4.53 -13.66
CA PRO A 502 24.19 4.10 -12.27
C PRO A 502 22.79 3.59 -11.95
N VAL A 503 22.71 2.36 -11.49
CA VAL A 503 21.48 1.64 -11.14
C VAL A 503 21.45 1.44 -9.64
N ASP A 504 20.46 2.02 -8.98
CA ASP A 504 20.14 1.76 -7.58
C ASP A 504 19.04 0.69 -7.45
N TYR A 505 18.61 0.41 -6.23
CA TYR A 505 17.62 -0.63 -5.96
C TYR A 505 16.29 -0.42 -6.72
N TYR A 506 15.77 0.81 -6.75
CA TYR A 506 14.46 1.07 -7.34
C TYR A 506 14.51 1.11 -8.87
N ILE A 507 15.60 1.60 -9.44
CA ILE A 507 15.85 1.50 -10.88
C ILE A 507 16.00 0.03 -11.29
N ASP A 508 16.80 -0.77 -10.55
CA ASP A 508 16.97 -2.21 -10.82
C ASP A 508 15.63 -2.95 -10.79
N TYR A 509 14.82 -2.65 -9.77
CA TYR A 509 13.49 -3.22 -9.65
C TYR A 509 12.62 -2.89 -10.86
N ALA A 510 12.51 -1.59 -11.20
CA ALA A 510 11.66 -1.13 -12.31
C ALA A 510 12.13 -1.68 -13.67
N LEU A 511 13.45 -1.76 -13.91
CA LEU A 511 14.00 -2.36 -15.12
C LEU A 511 13.63 -3.84 -15.23
N LYS A 512 13.78 -4.61 -14.15
CA LYS A 512 13.43 -6.04 -14.14
C LYS A 512 11.96 -6.27 -14.40
N GLU A 513 11.06 -5.50 -13.76
CA GLU A 513 9.63 -5.60 -14.03
C GLU A 513 9.31 -5.20 -15.48
N SER A 514 9.96 -4.15 -16.01
CA SER A 514 9.80 -3.72 -17.41
C SER A 514 10.22 -4.81 -18.39
N PHE A 515 11.38 -5.43 -18.20
CA PHE A 515 11.85 -6.51 -19.09
C PHE A 515 10.98 -7.77 -19.02
N ARG A 516 10.41 -8.08 -17.85
CA ARG A 516 9.42 -9.15 -17.71
C ARG A 516 8.17 -8.87 -18.53
N HIS A 517 7.65 -7.65 -18.45
CA HIS A 517 6.48 -7.23 -19.21
C HIS A 517 6.76 -7.21 -20.72
N LEU A 518 7.90 -6.67 -21.14
CA LEU A 518 8.31 -6.55 -22.54
C LEU A 518 8.87 -7.85 -23.13
N LYS A 519 8.75 -8.99 -22.45
CA LYS A 519 9.17 -10.30 -22.97
C LYS A 519 8.71 -10.59 -24.40
N PRO A 520 7.44 -10.31 -24.79
CA PRO A 520 7.01 -10.53 -26.18
C PRO A 520 7.83 -9.71 -27.21
N VAL A 521 8.21 -8.48 -26.85
CA VAL A 521 8.97 -7.57 -27.71
C VAL A 521 10.38 -8.11 -27.96
N TRP A 522 11.16 -8.35 -26.90
CA TRP A 522 12.54 -8.80 -27.08
C TRP A 522 12.62 -10.24 -27.62
N MET A 523 11.62 -11.09 -27.37
CA MET A 523 11.53 -12.40 -28.02
C MET A 523 11.31 -12.25 -29.53
N ALA A 524 10.52 -11.29 -29.97
CA ALA A 524 10.35 -11.00 -31.39
C ALA A 524 11.65 -10.49 -32.03
N MET A 525 12.39 -9.63 -31.32
CA MET A 525 13.70 -9.14 -31.80
C MET A 525 14.71 -10.27 -31.96
N PHE A 526 14.84 -11.22 -31.03
CA PHE A 526 15.69 -12.41 -31.20
C PHE A 526 15.23 -13.32 -32.34
N LYS A 527 13.94 -13.41 -32.61
CA LYS A 527 13.46 -14.19 -33.77
C LYS A 527 13.84 -13.54 -35.10
N LYS A 528 13.82 -12.19 -35.13
CA LYS A 528 14.17 -11.37 -36.30
C LYS A 528 15.67 -11.38 -36.54
N ASP A 529 16.47 -11.25 -35.49
CA ASP A 529 17.94 -11.28 -35.50
C ASP A 529 18.48 -12.13 -34.36
N LYS A 530 19.06 -13.26 -34.68
CA LYS A 530 19.67 -14.19 -33.71
C LYS A 530 20.87 -13.60 -32.98
N ASN A 531 21.49 -12.56 -33.56
CA ASN A 531 22.63 -11.85 -32.99
C ASN A 531 22.22 -10.59 -32.21
N PHE A 532 20.92 -10.39 -32.00
CA PHE A 532 20.47 -9.27 -31.19
C PHE A 532 21.14 -9.28 -29.82
N LEU A 533 21.85 -8.18 -29.47
CA LEU A 533 22.70 -8.02 -28.28
C LEU A 533 23.97 -8.92 -28.26
N ALA A 534 24.40 -9.51 -29.38
CA ALA A 534 25.65 -10.29 -29.44
C ALA A 534 26.88 -9.44 -29.06
N ASP A 535 26.85 -8.15 -29.40
CA ASP A 535 27.93 -7.20 -29.10
C ASP A 535 27.90 -6.68 -27.66
N ASP A 536 26.80 -6.93 -26.93
CA ASP A 536 26.66 -6.52 -25.52
C ASP A 536 26.01 -7.60 -24.66
N PRO A 537 26.78 -8.66 -24.33
CA PRO A 537 26.29 -9.77 -23.53
C PRO A 537 25.88 -9.37 -22.11
N LYS A 538 26.36 -8.22 -21.59
CA LYS A 538 25.96 -7.70 -20.28
C LYS A 538 24.50 -7.23 -20.29
N LYS A 539 24.11 -6.44 -21.30
CA LYS A 539 22.71 -6.01 -21.47
C LYS A 539 21.79 -7.21 -21.67
N ALA A 540 22.22 -8.19 -22.48
CA ALA A 540 21.47 -9.40 -22.69
C ALA A 540 21.28 -10.20 -21.39
N ALA A 541 22.34 -10.39 -20.62
CA ALA A 541 22.29 -11.09 -19.35
C ALA A 541 21.39 -10.35 -18.33
N TYR A 542 21.45 -9.03 -18.30
CA TYR A 542 20.59 -8.22 -17.42
C TYR A 542 19.10 -8.43 -17.76
N MET A 543 18.74 -8.27 -19.02
CA MET A 543 17.37 -8.45 -19.49
C MET A 543 16.84 -9.86 -19.21
N LEU A 544 17.61 -10.89 -19.58
CA LEU A 544 17.23 -12.29 -19.35
C LEU A 544 17.17 -12.62 -17.86
N GLY A 545 17.98 -11.95 -17.05
CA GLY A 545 17.94 -12.02 -15.59
C GLY A 545 16.59 -11.65 -14.98
N SER A 546 15.82 -10.83 -15.63
CA SER A 546 14.46 -10.45 -15.20
C SER A 546 13.48 -11.64 -15.15
N LEU A 547 13.75 -12.71 -15.89
CA LEU A 547 12.91 -13.91 -15.96
C LEU A 547 13.19 -14.93 -14.86
N SER A 548 13.79 -14.52 -13.74
CA SER A 548 14.20 -15.45 -12.67
C SER A 548 13.12 -16.42 -12.20
N ASN A 549 11.86 -16.08 -12.33
CA ASN A 549 10.72 -16.89 -11.91
C ASN A 549 9.98 -17.58 -13.06
N GLU A 550 10.47 -17.44 -14.31
CA GLU A 550 9.84 -18.07 -15.47
C GLU A 550 10.23 -19.56 -15.56
N LYS A 551 9.31 -20.38 -16.06
CA LYS A 551 9.55 -21.82 -16.24
C LYS A 551 10.44 -22.12 -17.45
N GLU A 552 10.37 -21.26 -18.45
CA GLU A 552 11.13 -21.40 -19.70
C GLU A 552 11.82 -20.10 -20.05
N LEU A 553 13.07 -20.21 -20.45
CA LEU A 553 13.90 -19.10 -20.89
C LEU A 553 14.49 -19.45 -22.25
N GLN A 554 14.32 -18.59 -23.26
CA GLN A 554 15.04 -18.68 -24.53
C GLN A 554 16.26 -17.78 -24.48
N VAL A 555 17.42 -18.37 -24.68
CA VAL A 555 18.70 -17.65 -24.58
C VAL A 555 19.46 -17.81 -25.89
N PRO A 556 19.98 -16.71 -26.49
CA PRO A 556 20.88 -16.80 -27.63
C PRO A 556 22.16 -17.56 -27.29
N GLY A 557 22.66 -18.35 -28.23
CA GLY A 557 23.88 -19.17 -28.03
C GLY A 557 25.13 -18.36 -27.65
N PHE A 558 25.27 -17.12 -28.20
CA PHE A 558 26.39 -16.25 -27.87
C PHE A 558 26.47 -15.88 -26.37
N ILE A 559 25.34 -15.85 -25.65
CA ILE A 559 25.33 -15.56 -24.22
C ILE A 559 25.90 -16.73 -23.43
N THR A 560 25.63 -17.96 -23.86
CA THR A 560 26.11 -19.17 -23.17
C THR A 560 27.60 -19.40 -23.34
N ASP A 561 28.22 -18.79 -24.34
CA ASP A 561 29.64 -18.87 -24.58
C ASP A 561 30.48 -17.84 -23.80
N ASP A 562 29.85 -16.88 -23.14
CA ASP A 562 30.52 -15.89 -22.30
C ASP A 562 30.90 -16.50 -20.92
N PRO A 563 32.21 -16.68 -20.64
CA PRO A 563 32.68 -17.23 -19.36
C PRO A 563 32.29 -16.38 -18.15
N ALA A 564 31.93 -15.11 -18.36
CA ALA A 564 31.49 -14.19 -17.31
C ALA A 564 29.97 -14.23 -17.06
N TRP A 565 29.20 -14.98 -17.86
CA TRP A 565 27.76 -15.07 -17.74
C TRP A 565 27.25 -15.24 -16.31
N PRO A 566 27.74 -16.15 -15.47
CA PRO A 566 27.28 -16.29 -14.11
C PRO A 566 27.71 -15.13 -13.20
N LYS A 567 28.67 -14.30 -13.61
CA LYS A 567 29.24 -13.20 -12.79
C LYS A 567 28.46 -11.92 -12.90
N TYR A 568 27.55 -11.77 -13.85
CA TYR A 568 26.74 -10.56 -14.00
C TYR A 568 25.65 -10.41 -12.94
N GLY A 569 25.77 -11.19 -11.86
CA GLY A 569 25.01 -10.96 -10.64
C GLY A 569 23.55 -11.44 -10.68
N TYR A 570 23.13 -12.00 -11.78
CA TYR A 570 21.76 -12.51 -11.90
C TYR A 570 21.71 -13.94 -11.40
N LYS A 571 21.30 -14.14 -10.16
CA LYS A 571 21.08 -15.45 -9.51
C LYS A 571 19.98 -16.29 -10.17
N VAL A 572 19.80 -16.10 -11.45
CA VAL A 572 18.70 -16.62 -12.23
C VAL A 572 18.99 -17.99 -12.76
N LEU A 573 20.24 -18.19 -13.15
CA LEU A 573 20.72 -19.44 -13.67
C LEU A 573 21.68 -20.06 -12.66
N THR A 574 21.52 -21.33 -12.38
CA THR A 574 22.48 -22.08 -11.59
C THR A 574 23.71 -22.36 -12.46
N GLU A 575 24.84 -22.76 -11.86
CA GLU A 575 26.01 -23.21 -12.60
C GLU A 575 25.68 -24.37 -13.55
N ASN A 576 24.80 -25.28 -13.13
CA ASN A 576 24.30 -26.37 -13.96
C ASN A 576 23.50 -25.85 -15.15
N ASP A 577 22.67 -24.82 -14.95
CA ASP A 577 21.88 -24.18 -15.99
C ASP A 577 22.82 -23.51 -17.02
N TYR A 578 23.86 -22.81 -16.55
CA TYR A 578 24.87 -22.21 -17.40
C TYR A 578 25.57 -23.28 -18.27
N ASN A 579 25.99 -24.38 -17.65
CA ASN A 579 26.67 -25.47 -18.38
C ASN A 579 25.76 -26.13 -19.43
N GLN A 580 24.45 -26.20 -19.20
CA GLN A 580 23.51 -26.70 -20.20
C GLN A 580 23.31 -25.73 -21.37
N LEU A 581 23.36 -24.42 -21.09
CA LEU A 581 23.13 -23.38 -22.09
C LEU A 581 24.39 -23.12 -22.95
N LYS A 582 25.57 -23.25 -22.37
CA LYS A 582 26.84 -22.91 -23.04
C LYS A 582 27.12 -23.73 -24.30
N ASP A 583 26.51 -24.92 -24.41
CA ASP A 583 26.60 -25.78 -25.58
C ASP A 583 25.55 -25.45 -26.65
N ALA A 584 24.70 -24.41 -26.43
CA ALA A 584 23.70 -24.00 -27.38
C ALA A 584 24.30 -23.26 -28.57
N ILE A 585 23.97 -23.72 -29.80
CA ILE A 585 24.50 -23.15 -31.05
C ILE A 585 23.64 -21.96 -31.53
N ALA A 586 22.41 -21.86 -31.06
CA ALA A 586 21.43 -20.89 -31.48
C ALA A 586 20.50 -20.53 -30.30
N VAL A 587 19.46 -19.77 -30.55
CA VAL A 587 18.43 -19.52 -29.52
C VAL A 587 17.89 -20.85 -29.01
N THR A 588 18.07 -21.13 -27.73
CA THR A 588 17.70 -22.39 -27.08
C THR A 588 16.56 -22.12 -26.10
N THR A 589 15.55 -23.00 -26.08
CA THR A 589 14.57 -22.99 -25.01
C THR A 589 15.12 -23.72 -23.82
N PHE A 590 15.35 -23.01 -22.75
CA PHE A 590 15.87 -23.52 -21.50
C PHE A 590 14.76 -23.66 -20.49
N ARG A 591 14.47 -24.88 -20.07
CA ARG A 591 13.61 -25.12 -18.90
C ARG A 591 14.42 -24.86 -17.65
N LYS A 592 14.19 -23.74 -17.04
CA LYS A 592 14.71 -23.45 -15.73
C LYS A 592 14.26 -24.57 -14.79
N LYS A 593 15.20 -25.36 -14.26
CA LYS A 593 14.98 -26.15 -13.06
C LYS A 593 14.89 -25.23 -11.84
N LEU A 594 14.09 -24.19 -11.94
CA LEU A 594 13.52 -23.53 -10.81
C LEU A 594 12.25 -24.30 -10.51
N HIS A 595 12.35 -25.16 -9.51
CA HIS A 595 11.23 -25.91 -9.01
C HIS A 595 10.24 -26.29 -10.13
N THR A 596 10.58 -27.31 -10.93
CA THR A 596 9.56 -28.30 -11.18
C THR A 596 8.80 -28.39 -9.84
N PRO A 597 7.45 -28.26 -9.79
CA PRO A 597 6.77 -28.84 -8.67
C PRO A 597 7.38 -30.22 -8.63
N ALA A 598 8.17 -30.51 -7.64
CA ALA A 598 9.03 -31.66 -7.63
C ALA A 598 8.28 -32.79 -8.29
N GLU A 599 8.80 -33.41 -9.39
CA GLU A 599 8.90 -34.85 -9.23
C GLU A 599 9.24 -34.96 -7.79
N GLU A 600 8.34 -35.48 -6.95
CA GLU A 600 8.53 -35.58 -5.52
C GLU A 600 9.99 -35.95 -5.29
N THR A 601 10.88 -34.96 -5.30
CA THR A 601 12.23 -35.11 -4.85
C THR A 601 11.94 -35.39 -3.41
N LYS A 602 12.03 -36.67 -3.05
CA LYS A 602 12.04 -37.12 -1.66
C LYS A 602 12.72 -36.01 -0.91
N PRO A 603 12.05 -35.29 0.00
CA PRO A 603 12.57 -34.08 0.64
C PRO A 603 14.00 -34.42 1.03
N VAL A 604 14.98 -33.58 0.65
CA VAL A 604 16.36 -33.80 1.03
C VAL A 604 16.31 -34.06 2.52
N GLU A 605 16.51 -35.29 2.93
CA GLU A 605 16.47 -35.68 4.35
C GLU A 605 17.59 -34.88 5.00
N ILE A 606 17.26 -33.74 5.61
CA ILE A 606 18.17 -33.03 6.47
C ILE A 606 18.32 -33.96 7.69
N SER A 607 19.33 -34.79 7.68
CA SER A 607 19.71 -35.57 8.83
C SER A 607 20.57 -34.72 9.75
N ILE A 608 20.10 -34.51 10.95
CA ILE A 608 20.88 -33.89 12.03
C ILE A 608 21.27 -35.02 12.97
N PRO A 609 22.56 -35.33 13.14
CA PRO A 609 22.98 -36.43 13.97
C PRO A 609 22.36 -36.38 15.36
N GLY A 610 21.70 -37.48 15.79
CA GLY A 610 21.09 -37.62 17.10
C GLY A 610 19.74 -36.88 17.30
N LYS A 611 19.16 -36.28 16.24
CA LYS A 611 17.87 -35.57 16.35
C LYS A 611 16.83 -36.08 15.35
N THR A 612 15.59 -36.08 15.79
CA THR A 612 14.44 -36.22 14.88
C THR A 612 14.16 -34.86 14.24
N VAL A 613 14.25 -34.81 12.92
CA VAL A 613 14.02 -33.54 12.17
C VAL A 613 12.55 -33.45 11.76
N ILE A 614 11.89 -32.36 12.16
CA ILE A 614 10.52 -32.02 11.78
C ILE A 614 10.55 -30.76 10.91
N ARG A 615 9.96 -30.82 9.72
CA ARG A 615 9.69 -29.64 8.92
C ARG A 615 8.26 -29.22 9.10
N LEU A 616 8.04 -27.93 9.35
CA LEU A 616 6.73 -27.31 9.49
C LEU A 616 6.74 -26.00 8.68
N THR A 617 5.72 -25.80 7.88
CA THR A 617 5.64 -24.65 6.96
C THR A 617 4.33 -23.90 7.20
N ALA A 618 4.39 -22.55 7.19
CA ALA A 618 3.19 -21.75 7.12
C ALA A 618 2.64 -21.78 5.69
N VAL A 619 1.37 -22.10 5.52
CA VAL A 619 0.75 -22.24 4.19
C VAL A 619 0.41 -20.85 3.63
N PRO A 620 0.89 -20.48 2.42
CA PRO A 620 0.63 -19.18 1.86
C PRO A 620 -0.86 -18.84 1.74
N ALA A 621 -1.22 -17.61 2.10
CA ALA A 621 -2.58 -17.07 2.07
C ALA A 621 -3.61 -17.93 2.85
N ARG A 622 -3.15 -18.69 3.83
CA ARG A 622 -4.00 -19.47 4.75
C ARG A 622 -3.41 -19.39 6.14
N MET A 623 -4.14 -19.00 7.12
CA MET A 623 -3.69 -19.03 8.52
C MET A 623 -3.63 -20.47 9.03
N ALA A 624 -2.71 -21.27 8.49
CA ALA A 624 -2.57 -22.67 8.77
C ALA A 624 -1.11 -23.12 8.66
N PHE A 625 -0.78 -24.16 9.41
CA PHE A 625 0.44 -24.94 9.18
C PHE A 625 0.16 -26.06 8.16
N ASP A 626 1.19 -26.46 7.40
CA ASP A 626 1.13 -27.57 6.45
C ASP A 626 0.86 -28.92 7.14
N LYS A 627 1.15 -29.03 8.45
CA LYS A 627 0.90 -30.19 9.29
C LYS A 627 0.06 -29.80 10.51
N THR A 628 -1.07 -30.45 10.66
CA THR A 628 -1.94 -30.29 11.81
C THR A 628 -1.70 -31.38 12.90
N SER A 629 -0.91 -32.41 12.59
CA SER A 629 -0.53 -33.46 13.53
C SER A 629 0.89 -33.98 13.24
N ILE A 630 1.70 -34.07 14.29
CA ILE A 630 3.11 -34.50 14.22
C ILE A 630 3.28 -35.56 15.33
N THR A 631 3.90 -36.70 15.04
CA THR A 631 4.18 -37.74 16.04
C THR A 631 5.68 -37.76 16.36
N ILE A 632 6.02 -37.75 17.64
CA ILE A 632 7.40 -37.84 18.14
C ILE A 632 7.48 -38.79 19.34
N THR A 633 8.67 -39.34 19.58
CA THR A 633 8.92 -40.23 20.72
C THR A 633 9.25 -39.40 21.98
N ALA A 634 8.72 -39.81 23.13
CA ALA A 634 9.03 -39.16 24.42
C ALA A 634 10.53 -39.15 24.70
N GLY A 635 11.04 -38.05 25.22
CA GLY A 635 12.45 -37.86 25.55
C GLY A 635 13.40 -37.75 24.34
N SER A 636 12.90 -37.85 23.11
CA SER A 636 13.76 -37.73 21.91
C SER A 636 14.20 -36.29 21.68
N GLU A 637 15.41 -36.11 21.14
CA GLU A 637 15.92 -34.82 20.69
C GLU A 637 15.31 -34.42 19.36
N ILE A 638 14.69 -33.23 19.30
CA ILE A 638 13.95 -32.75 18.15
C ILE A 638 14.66 -31.52 17.57
N ALA A 639 14.69 -31.44 16.25
CA ALA A 639 15.00 -30.22 15.51
C ALA A 639 13.78 -29.85 14.65
N LEU A 640 13.00 -28.89 15.10
CA LEU A 640 11.88 -28.32 14.34
C LEU A 640 12.39 -27.23 13.41
N LEU A 641 12.30 -27.45 12.11
CA LEU A 641 12.63 -26.48 11.07
C LEU A 641 11.33 -25.81 10.63
N PHE A 642 11.09 -24.61 11.11
CA PHE A 642 9.93 -23.81 10.72
C PHE A 642 10.29 -22.87 9.58
N GLU A 643 9.52 -22.96 8.50
CA GLU A 643 9.66 -22.08 7.32
C GLU A 643 8.37 -21.28 7.14
N ASN A 644 8.52 -19.95 7.05
CA ASN A 644 7.39 -19.07 6.78
C ASN A 644 7.34 -18.74 5.29
N THR A 645 6.47 -19.39 4.55
CA THR A 645 6.19 -19.12 3.13
C THR A 645 4.98 -18.22 2.92
N ASP A 646 4.31 -17.81 4.02
CA ASP A 646 3.19 -16.86 3.98
C ASP A 646 3.67 -15.41 3.96
N GLY A 647 2.78 -14.48 3.58
CA GLY A 647 3.06 -13.04 3.54
C GLY A 647 3.18 -12.39 4.92
N MET A 648 2.65 -13.02 5.97
CA MET A 648 2.62 -12.48 7.34
C MET A 648 3.68 -13.13 8.24
N PRO A 649 4.14 -12.43 9.31
CA PRO A 649 4.99 -13.05 10.33
C PRO A 649 4.22 -14.12 11.12
N HIS A 650 4.86 -15.28 11.33
CA HIS A 650 4.32 -16.38 12.12
C HIS A 650 5.36 -16.92 13.09
N ASN A 651 4.89 -17.58 14.15
CA ASN A 651 5.73 -18.35 15.05
C ASN A 651 5.09 -19.72 15.36
N VAL A 652 5.84 -20.57 16.03
CA VAL A 652 5.38 -21.86 16.53
C VAL A 652 5.57 -21.89 18.04
N VAL A 653 4.49 -21.99 18.79
CA VAL A 653 4.51 -22.05 20.25
C VAL A 653 3.92 -23.40 20.68
N ILE A 654 4.76 -24.26 21.25
CA ILE A 654 4.39 -25.59 21.76
C ILE A 654 3.98 -25.44 23.22
N ILE A 655 2.81 -25.96 23.57
CA ILE A 655 2.18 -25.69 24.86
C ILE A 655 1.71 -26.99 25.53
N LYS A 656 1.44 -26.90 26.83
CA LYS A 656 0.90 -28.01 27.61
C LYS A 656 -0.48 -28.43 27.12
N PRO A 657 -0.86 -29.72 27.25
CA PRO A 657 -2.19 -30.17 26.93
C PRO A 657 -3.31 -29.36 27.58
N GLY A 658 -4.33 -29.00 26.80
CA GLY A 658 -5.49 -28.23 27.27
C GLY A 658 -5.26 -26.74 27.53
N SER A 659 -4.10 -26.17 27.11
CA SER A 659 -3.73 -24.79 27.44
C SER A 659 -3.91 -23.78 26.30
N SER A 660 -4.49 -24.16 25.15
CA SER A 660 -4.56 -23.34 23.95
C SER A 660 -5.27 -22.00 24.19
N GLU A 661 -6.42 -22.00 24.84
CA GLU A 661 -7.18 -20.78 25.14
C GLU A 661 -6.42 -19.85 26.09
N LYS A 662 -5.86 -20.41 27.17
CA LYS A 662 -5.10 -19.62 28.15
C LYS A 662 -3.88 -18.95 27.53
N VAL A 663 -3.12 -19.69 26.72
CA VAL A 663 -1.92 -19.16 26.05
C VAL A 663 -2.31 -18.17 24.94
N GLY A 664 -3.37 -18.49 24.17
CA GLY A 664 -3.88 -17.63 23.12
C GLY A 664 -4.33 -16.27 23.64
N HIS A 665 -5.16 -16.24 24.68
CA HIS A 665 -5.58 -14.98 25.31
C HIS A 665 -4.43 -14.21 25.96
N ALA A 666 -3.47 -14.90 26.55
CA ALA A 666 -2.29 -14.25 27.10
C ALA A 666 -1.43 -13.61 25.98
N ALA A 667 -1.32 -14.26 24.82
CA ALA A 667 -0.63 -13.71 23.65
C ALA A 667 -1.38 -12.50 23.06
N GLU A 668 -2.71 -12.57 22.97
CA GLU A 668 -3.55 -11.43 22.54
C GLU A 668 -3.36 -10.21 23.47
N ALA A 669 -3.31 -10.41 24.78
CA ALA A 669 -3.06 -9.34 25.74
C ALA A 669 -1.67 -8.67 25.56
N MET A 670 -0.72 -9.37 24.96
CA MET A 670 0.59 -8.78 24.64
C MET A 670 0.52 -7.78 23.45
N ALA A 671 -0.53 -7.80 22.63
CA ALA A 671 -0.71 -6.83 21.57
C ALA A 671 -0.80 -5.39 22.09
N ALA A 672 -1.30 -5.20 23.31
CA ALA A 672 -1.36 -3.90 23.99
C ALA A 672 -0.05 -3.52 24.73
N GLN A 673 0.94 -4.42 24.78
CA GLN A 673 2.19 -4.16 25.48
C GLN A 673 3.23 -3.53 24.53
N LYS A 674 4.00 -2.57 25.06
CA LYS A 674 5.03 -1.85 24.29
C LYS A 674 6.07 -2.79 23.64
N ASP A 675 6.37 -3.91 24.29
CA ASP A 675 7.38 -4.90 23.87
C ASP A 675 6.79 -6.24 23.42
N GLY A 676 5.47 -6.29 23.17
CA GLY A 676 4.78 -7.52 22.76
C GLY A 676 5.32 -8.09 21.45
N TYR A 677 5.56 -7.24 20.46
CA TYR A 677 6.14 -7.65 19.18
C TYR A 677 7.59 -8.12 19.33
N GLU A 678 8.41 -7.41 20.10
CA GLU A 678 9.81 -7.78 20.39
C GLU A 678 9.89 -9.14 21.08
N LYS A 679 8.92 -9.43 21.95
CA LYS A 679 8.74 -10.72 22.61
C LYS A 679 8.06 -11.77 21.73
N SER A 680 7.85 -11.46 20.43
CA SER A 680 7.22 -12.35 19.47
C SER A 680 5.82 -12.83 19.88
N PHE A 681 5.12 -12.07 20.73
CA PHE A 681 3.83 -12.42 21.35
C PHE A 681 3.85 -13.76 22.07
N VAL A 682 5.00 -14.18 22.60
CA VAL A 682 5.13 -15.42 23.37
C VAL A 682 5.00 -15.08 24.86
N PRO A 683 3.87 -15.43 25.52
CA PRO A 683 3.66 -15.09 26.90
C PRO A 683 4.58 -15.92 27.84
N LYS A 684 5.17 -15.26 28.83
CA LYS A 684 6.01 -15.91 29.84
C LYS A 684 5.14 -16.57 30.93
N ILE A 685 4.51 -17.66 30.59
CA ILE A 685 3.68 -18.45 31.51
C ILE A 685 4.09 -19.92 31.47
N SER A 686 3.79 -20.66 32.52
CA SER A 686 4.24 -22.06 32.70
C SER A 686 3.66 -23.06 31.70
N GLU A 687 2.64 -22.65 30.95
CA GLU A 687 1.97 -23.43 29.91
C GLU A 687 2.72 -23.45 28.59
N VAL A 688 3.57 -22.46 28.33
CA VAL A 688 4.46 -22.44 27.16
C VAL A 688 5.67 -23.31 27.44
N LEU A 689 5.90 -24.29 26.59
CA LEU A 689 7.03 -25.22 26.71
C LEU A 689 8.19 -24.81 25.82
N PHE A 690 7.93 -24.55 24.54
CA PHE A 690 8.93 -24.16 23.56
C PHE A 690 8.31 -23.15 22.58
N ALA A 691 9.12 -22.24 22.05
CA ALA A 691 8.64 -21.29 21.07
C ALA A 691 9.75 -20.86 20.10
N THR A 692 9.38 -20.57 18.85
CA THR A 692 10.20 -19.81 17.93
C THR A 692 9.96 -18.31 18.13
N PRO A 693 10.88 -17.43 17.74
CA PRO A 693 10.54 -16.03 17.52
C PRO A 693 9.56 -15.90 16.35
N LEU A 694 9.03 -14.69 16.13
CA LEU A 694 8.32 -14.39 14.89
C LEU A 694 9.29 -14.51 13.70
N VAL A 695 8.87 -15.33 12.73
CA VAL A 695 9.61 -15.56 11.48
C VAL A 695 8.90 -14.80 10.39
N ASN A 696 9.60 -13.86 9.76
CA ASN A 696 9.07 -13.05 8.66
C ASN A 696 8.92 -13.87 7.38
N SER A 697 8.13 -13.37 6.44
CA SER A 697 7.92 -13.97 5.11
C SER A 697 9.24 -14.36 4.43
N GLY A 698 9.30 -15.56 3.85
CA GLY A 698 10.47 -16.10 3.16
C GLY A 698 11.66 -16.44 4.07
N LYS A 699 11.49 -16.40 5.39
CA LYS A 699 12.54 -16.76 6.37
C LYS A 699 12.22 -18.09 7.02
N ASN A 700 13.23 -18.67 7.68
CA ASN A 700 13.10 -19.91 8.45
C ASN A 700 13.77 -19.77 9.82
N PHE A 701 13.37 -20.63 10.72
CA PHE A 701 13.96 -20.73 12.06
C PHE A 701 14.06 -22.20 12.48
N ARG A 702 15.14 -22.54 13.17
CA ARG A 702 15.33 -23.87 13.76
C ARG A 702 15.14 -23.79 15.27
N LEU A 703 14.18 -24.57 15.79
CA LEU A 703 13.93 -24.75 17.20
C LEU A 703 14.42 -26.15 17.63
N ASP A 704 15.42 -26.21 18.49
CA ASP A 704 15.90 -27.44 19.08
C ASP A 704 15.29 -27.64 20.47
N PHE A 705 14.73 -28.81 20.76
CA PHE A 705 14.16 -29.12 22.07
C PHE A 705 14.13 -30.64 22.29
N THR A 706 14.07 -31.00 23.57
CA THR A 706 13.80 -32.41 23.99
C THR A 706 12.29 -32.60 24.12
N ALA A 707 11.76 -33.66 23.46
CA ALA A 707 10.35 -33.99 23.53
C ALA A 707 9.95 -34.24 25.01
N PRO A 708 8.72 -33.84 25.42
CA PRO A 708 8.25 -34.13 26.76
C PRO A 708 8.31 -35.61 27.07
N ASP A 709 8.74 -35.98 28.29
CA ASP A 709 8.82 -37.36 28.72
C ASP A 709 7.46 -38.08 28.89
N LYS A 710 6.41 -37.27 29.12
CA LYS A 710 5.07 -37.75 29.34
C LYS A 710 4.32 -37.87 28.03
N PRO A 711 3.92 -39.07 27.60
CA PRO A 711 3.07 -39.24 26.42
C PRO A 711 1.75 -38.46 26.52
N GLY A 712 1.31 -37.90 25.39
CA GLY A 712 0.11 -37.09 25.33
C GLY A 712 0.08 -36.15 24.10
N ASP A 713 -1.02 -35.43 23.99
CA ASP A 713 -1.27 -34.48 22.91
C ASP A 713 -0.87 -33.06 23.34
N TYR A 714 0.21 -32.56 22.78
CA TYR A 714 0.77 -31.22 23.03
C TYR A 714 0.41 -30.30 21.88
N PRO A 715 -0.50 -29.33 22.08
CA PRO A 715 -0.83 -28.38 21.02
C PRO A 715 0.35 -27.51 20.64
N PHE A 716 0.41 -27.12 19.37
CA PHE A 716 1.22 -26.01 18.92
C PHE A 716 0.34 -24.99 18.19
N ILE A 717 0.62 -23.72 18.40
CA ILE A 717 -0.17 -22.60 17.88
C ILE A 717 0.75 -21.52 17.31
N CYS A 718 0.23 -20.69 16.42
CA CYS A 718 0.85 -19.39 16.15
C CYS A 718 0.30 -18.39 17.17
N SER A 719 1.18 -17.76 17.97
CA SER A 719 0.77 -16.81 19.02
C SER A 719 0.69 -15.36 18.51
N PHE A 720 0.93 -15.11 17.23
CA PHE A 720 0.65 -13.80 16.65
C PHE A 720 -0.83 -13.45 16.90
N PRO A 721 -1.14 -12.24 17.38
CA PRO A 721 -2.51 -11.88 17.78
C PRO A 721 -3.57 -12.23 16.73
N GLY A 722 -4.59 -12.98 17.13
CA GLY A 722 -5.67 -13.44 16.28
C GLY A 722 -5.42 -14.76 15.55
N HIS A 723 -4.18 -15.30 15.48
CA HIS A 723 -3.88 -16.48 14.68
C HIS A 723 -4.13 -17.82 15.41
N TRP A 724 -3.99 -17.85 16.72
CA TRP A 724 -3.97 -19.10 17.50
C TRP A 724 -5.24 -19.94 17.40
N GLN A 725 -6.36 -19.33 17.05
CA GLN A 725 -7.64 -20.05 16.92
C GLN A 725 -7.71 -20.92 15.66
N THR A 726 -7.07 -20.47 14.59
CA THR A 726 -7.09 -21.15 13.28
C THR A 726 -5.75 -21.80 12.95
N MET A 727 -4.64 -21.15 13.23
CA MET A 727 -3.29 -21.62 12.93
C MET A 727 -2.72 -22.44 14.08
N LYS A 728 -3.08 -23.72 14.10
CA LYS A 728 -2.76 -24.66 15.19
C LYS A 728 -2.61 -26.09 14.72
N GLY A 729 -1.97 -26.92 15.55
CA GLY A 729 -1.86 -28.36 15.37
C GLY A 729 -1.52 -29.05 16.68
N VAL A 730 -1.21 -30.35 16.62
CA VAL A 730 -0.92 -31.19 17.79
C VAL A 730 0.34 -32.00 17.56
N ILE A 731 1.25 -31.97 18.52
CA ILE A 731 2.36 -32.92 18.65
C ILE A 731 1.91 -34.09 19.53
N LYS A 732 1.80 -35.27 18.94
CA LYS A 732 1.52 -36.50 19.64
C LYS A 732 2.82 -37.09 20.14
N VAL A 733 3.04 -37.04 21.44
CA VAL A 733 4.18 -37.66 22.09
C VAL A 733 3.77 -39.11 22.42
N VAL A 734 4.48 -40.07 21.82
CA VAL A 734 4.28 -41.51 22.05
C VAL A 734 5.46 -42.08 22.84
N LYS A 735 5.26 -43.30 23.40
CA LYS A 735 6.32 -43.98 24.16
C LYS A 735 7.52 -44.36 23.29
#